data_8c36585d2e2a946a4c7fdc989d586723
#
_entry.id   8c36585d2e2a946a4c7fdc989d586723
#
_cell.length_a   1.000
_cell.length_b   1.000
_cell.length_c   1.000
_cell.angle_alpha   90.00
_cell.angle_beta   90.00
_cell.angle_gamma   90.00
#
_symmetry.space_group_name_H-M   'P 1'
#
loop_
_entity.id
_entity.type
_entity.pdbx_description
1 polymer ?
#
loop_
_entity_poly.entity_id
_entity_poly.type
_entity_poly.pdbx_seq_one_letter_code
_entity_poly.pdbx_strand_id
1 'polypeptide(L)'
;MFNNVLKDILVIFFLFCGTILLSQDCSISVQGRVLDKVSQLPLSYVNVYLQETSQGAATGNDGRFFFNDVCAGHYHIIFSHIGCEDTKLYIDLERDTVINIDLDHSDHSFGVLVIKDQKDNLSTQPNLSVNRKKIEDSSNQNLSGLIENEVGIHLIKNGSGISKPVVQGLYGNRLTILNNGITQSGQQWGNDHGPEIDPFAADNITILKGASALEYNGGNMGSVILVEPKRITREPHLHGQVNYSYESNGRGNNANFRLEKYSRKIAWRINGTLRKYGDRKTTNYYLNNTGLQEANFSIQLEKEWNEKIFVDFYASSFNTRLGVLRGSHVTLPEQIEQAFTLLEPFYTEPNFSYGIDAPKQHVSHQLIKLKAKYYQNETSVLEFIIAGQLNDRKEFDIRRSGRSDIPALSLKQYTLNVDFTYAKVLGDNWNFKIGNQAVVTDNTNNPTGILPLIPDYLSWKNGIFATISKRINVLQFKSGIRYDFERQEALTITGTLSKEILRYTNNFQNVSGLLAWEVDILDHQSISINSGLSMRNPGINELYSFGLHQGVSGIEEGDVNIVSEVALKNILEYKWLPSPSFSLSTIAYHQRFKDYIFLNPQDEIRPTIRGSFPVFKYEQTDASIYGVDFSTQFTLSNLIIGQVKYSYLRGDDTKNDVPLIYMPPSSVFGSLTYRTLNPINLSSKITLDEFEIELNNRMVFEQIHILAEQDFIAPPAGYNLVGLKVSTNLLTPSYKVRLFVKADNLLNVQYRDYLNRQRYFADDVGISITMGINFKF
;
A
#
# COMPACT_ATOMS: atom_id res chain seq x y z
N MET A 1 -35.35 18.87 5.28
CA MET A 1 -35.15 18.11 6.53
C MET A 1 -33.67 18.01 6.94
N PHE A 2 -32.74 18.03 6.00
CA PHE A 2 -31.29 17.95 6.29
C PHE A 2 -30.67 19.23 6.89
N ASN A 3 -31.19 20.40 6.59
CA ASN A 3 -30.67 21.69 7.11
C ASN A 3 -30.89 21.92 8.61
N ASN A 4 -31.85 21.25 9.22
CA ASN A 4 -32.14 21.42 10.65
C ASN A 4 -31.27 20.50 11.52
N VAL A 5 -30.95 19.29 11.04
CA VAL A 5 -30.08 18.33 11.76
C VAL A 5 -28.61 18.82 11.82
N LEU A 6 -28.16 19.49 10.76
CA LEU A 6 -26.80 20.06 10.74
C LEU A 6 -26.64 21.27 11.67
N LYS A 7 -27.72 22.07 11.82
CA LYS A 7 -27.78 23.19 12.78
C LYS A 7 -27.77 22.69 14.23
N ASP A 8 -28.51 21.64 14.51
CA ASP A 8 -28.61 21.09 15.87
C ASP A 8 -27.30 20.39 16.28
N ILE A 9 -26.60 19.74 15.37
CA ILE A 9 -25.26 19.14 15.61
C ILE A 9 -24.21 20.25 15.81
N LEU A 10 -24.24 21.32 15.05
CA LEU A 10 -23.35 22.48 15.23
C LEU A 10 -23.61 23.23 16.54
N VAL A 11 -24.84 23.35 16.97
CA VAL A 11 -25.22 24.01 18.24
C VAL A 11 -24.82 23.16 19.43
N ILE A 12 -24.93 21.83 19.36
CA ILE A 12 -24.46 20.92 20.41
C ILE A 12 -22.91 20.95 20.47
N PHE A 13 -22.23 21.11 19.36
CA PHE A 13 -20.78 21.22 19.30
C PHE A 13 -20.25 22.55 19.88
N PHE A 14 -20.98 23.67 19.71
CA PHE A 14 -20.61 25.00 20.24
C PHE A 14 -20.99 25.20 21.72
N LEU A 15 -21.97 24.50 22.24
CA LEU A 15 -22.37 24.59 23.65
C LEU A 15 -21.42 23.90 24.62
N PHE A 16 -20.45 23.08 24.12
CA PHE A 16 -19.43 22.42 24.91
C PHE A 16 -18.11 23.20 25.04
N CYS A 17 -17.96 24.37 24.44
CA CYS A 17 -16.70 25.12 24.37
C CYS A 17 -16.49 26.18 25.46
N GLY A 18 -17.19 26.13 26.56
CA GLY A 18 -17.03 27.14 27.60
C GLY A 18 -16.98 26.59 29.02
N THR A 19 -15.80 26.09 29.48
CA THR A 19 -15.51 26.11 30.95
C THR A 19 -13.99 26.10 31.22
N ILE A 20 -13.53 27.20 31.79
CA ILE A 20 -12.55 27.42 32.89
C ILE A 20 -11.23 26.62 32.86
N LEU A 21 -10.16 27.32 32.50
CA LEU A 21 -8.77 26.99 32.80
C LEU A 21 -8.55 27.05 34.33
N LEU A 22 -8.43 25.90 35.00
CA LEU A 22 -7.77 25.78 36.27
C LEU A 22 -6.33 25.35 36.03
N SER A 23 -5.38 26.24 36.27
CA SER A 23 -3.96 25.93 36.30
C SER A 23 -3.67 24.95 37.44
N GLN A 24 -3.16 23.77 37.13
CA GLN A 24 -2.52 22.93 38.11
C GLN A 24 -1.10 23.50 38.36
N ASP A 25 -0.75 23.76 39.61
CA ASP A 25 0.60 24.08 40.04
C ASP A 25 1.47 22.80 39.88
N CYS A 26 2.28 22.77 38.83
CA CYS A 26 3.25 21.72 38.58
C CYS A 26 4.59 22.14 39.19
N SER A 27 4.95 21.58 40.35
CA SER A 27 6.14 21.95 41.10
C SER A 27 7.01 20.77 41.50
N ILE A 28 6.69 19.57 41.05
CA ILE A 28 7.42 18.36 41.39
C ILE A 28 8.70 18.25 40.56
N SER A 29 9.81 17.94 41.21
CA SER A 29 11.07 17.60 40.57
C SER A 29 11.27 16.08 40.54
N VAL A 30 11.65 15.55 39.39
CA VAL A 30 12.04 14.15 39.19
C VAL A 30 13.50 14.11 38.79
N GLN A 31 14.33 13.48 39.59
CA GLN A 31 15.75 13.30 39.30
C GLN A 31 16.17 11.86 39.52
N GLY A 32 17.29 11.49 38.89
CA GLY A 32 17.75 10.14 39.07
C GLY A 32 19.08 9.86 38.41
N ARG A 33 19.50 8.60 38.51
CA ARG A 33 20.72 8.13 37.90
C ARG A 33 20.49 6.81 37.16
N VAL A 34 21.07 6.71 35.98
CA VAL A 34 21.07 5.51 35.15
C VAL A 34 22.44 4.87 35.20
N LEU A 35 22.50 3.60 35.55
CA LEU A 35 23.72 2.81 35.62
C LEU A 35 23.64 1.64 34.63
N ASP A 36 24.77 1.16 34.18
CA ASP A 36 24.87 -0.13 33.51
C ASP A 36 24.74 -1.27 34.52
N LYS A 37 23.85 -2.18 34.28
CA LYS A 37 23.50 -3.26 35.21
C LYS A 37 24.65 -4.21 35.53
N VAL A 38 25.56 -4.42 34.56
CA VAL A 38 26.69 -5.35 34.69
C VAL A 38 27.92 -4.66 35.26
N SER A 39 28.30 -3.52 34.70
CA SER A 39 29.51 -2.79 35.09
C SER A 39 29.29 -1.83 36.25
N GLN A 40 28.02 -1.49 36.58
CA GLN A 40 27.61 -0.48 37.56
C GLN A 40 28.22 0.92 37.30
N LEU A 41 28.68 1.15 36.08
CA LEU A 41 29.19 2.45 35.62
C LEU A 41 28.00 3.36 35.18
N PRO A 42 28.15 4.69 35.34
CA PRO A 42 27.14 5.63 34.86
C PRO A 42 26.96 5.55 33.32
N LEU A 43 25.71 5.50 32.88
CA LEU A 43 25.39 5.58 31.45
C LEU A 43 25.09 7.02 31.06
N SER A 44 25.96 7.58 30.22
CA SER A 44 25.80 8.92 29.62
C SER A 44 24.91 8.86 28.38
N TYR A 45 24.20 9.95 28.10
CA TYR A 45 23.35 10.11 26.90
C TYR A 45 22.18 9.11 26.82
N VAL A 46 21.71 8.58 27.95
CA VAL A 46 20.42 7.86 28.01
C VAL A 46 19.30 8.88 27.81
N ASN A 47 18.46 8.66 26.82
CA ASN A 47 17.25 9.45 26.65
C ASN A 47 16.22 8.99 27.68
N VAL A 48 15.81 9.91 28.56
CA VAL A 48 14.77 9.69 29.55
C VAL A 48 13.56 10.52 29.13
N TYR A 49 12.42 9.87 28.91
CA TYR A 49 11.22 10.49 28.37
C TYR A 49 10.01 10.21 29.26
N LEU A 50 9.33 11.27 29.69
CA LEU A 50 8.04 11.20 30.38
C LEU A 50 6.92 11.17 29.36
N GLN A 51 6.35 10.00 29.11
CA GLN A 51 5.44 9.75 28.00
C GLN A 51 4.20 10.65 28.01
N GLU A 52 3.67 10.97 29.19
CA GLU A 52 2.43 11.73 29.37
C GLU A 52 2.63 13.26 29.31
N THR A 53 3.85 13.75 29.51
CA THR A 53 4.15 15.20 29.50
C THR A 53 4.88 15.68 28.26
N SER A 54 5.35 14.77 27.43
CA SER A 54 6.27 15.06 26.31
C SER A 54 7.59 15.72 26.74
N GLN A 55 7.95 15.68 28.03
CA GLN A 55 9.23 16.14 28.53
C GLN A 55 10.29 15.06 28.33
N GLY A 56 11.45 15.44 27.84
CA GLY A 56 12.60 14.56 27.64
C GLY A 56 13.86 15.17 28.25
N ALA A 57 14.69 14.33 28.86
CA ALA A 57 16.01 14.68 29.37
C ALA A 57 17.02 13.63 28.89
N ALA A 58 18.28 14.04 28.70
CA ALA A 58 19.39 13.10 28.46
C ALA A 58 20.28 13.05 29.69
N THR A 59 20.78 11.85 30.05
CA THR A 59 21.71 11.72 31.17
C THR A 59 23.05 12.37 30.86
N GLY A 60 23.61 13.06 31.83
CA GLY A 60 24.98 13.60 31.76
C GLY A 60 26.05 12.51 31.85
N ASN A 61 27.32 12.90 31.81
CA ASN A 61 28.46 11.96 31.91
C ASN A 61 28.51 11.19 33.25
N ASP A 62 27.79 11.68 34.25
CA ASP A 62 27.64 11.03 35.58
C ASP A 62 26.39 10.14 35.66
N GLY A 63 25.69 9.96 34.53
CA GLY A 63 24.46 9.17 34.43
C GLY A 63 23.22 9.82 34.98
N ARG A 64 23.27 11.09 35.41
CA ARG A 64 22.14 11.78 36.06
C ARG A 64 21.22 12.42 35.04
N PHE A 65 19.90 12.37 35.31
CA PHE A 65 18.86 13.09 34.61
C PHE A 65 17.99 13.89 35.56
N PHE A 66 17.25 14.87 35.03
CA PHE A 66 16.47 15.79 35.83
C PHE A 66 15.28 16.35 35.07
N PHE A 67 14.09 16.37 35.68
CA PHE A 67 12.90 17.04 35.20
C PHE A 67 12.40 18.02 36.28
N ASN A 68 12.03 19.22 35.84
CA ASN A 68 11.38 20.22 36.67
C ASN A 68 9.94 20.40 36.24
N ASP A 69 9.16 21.00 37.16
CA ASP A 69 7.80 21.46 36.85
C ASP A 69 6.90 20.31 36.36
N VAL A 70 7.05 19.11 36.93
CA VAL A 70 6.18 17.98 36.68
C VAL A 70 4.96 18.08 37.62
N CYS A 71 3.77 17.84 37.06
CA CYS A 71 2.53 17.85 37.87
C CYS A 71 2.38 16.53 38.63
N ALA A 72 1.60 16.54 39.71
CA ALA A 72 1.21 15.29 40.38
C ALA A 72 0.37 14.43 39.45
N GLY A 73 0.69 13.13 39.33
CA GLY A 73 -0.01 12.21 38.44
C GLY A 73 0.72 10.90 38.21
N HIS A 74 0.15 10.09 37.30
CA HIS A 74 0.69 8.79 36.93
C HIS A 74 1.46 8.92 35.61
N TYR A 75 2.71 8.46 35.59
CA TYR A 75 3.61 8.62 34.46
C TYR A 75 4.30 7.34 34.05
N HIS A 76 4.57 7.21 32.75
CA HIS A 76 5.50 6.23 32.23
C HIS A 76 6.81 6.93 31.89
N ILE A 77 7.87 6.53 32.54
CA ILE A 77 9.22 7.00 32.22
C ILE A 77 9.88 5.96 31.32
N ILE A 78 10.27 6.37 30.14
CA ILE A 78 10.96 5.52 29.17
C ILE A 78 12.44 5.90 29.18
N PHE A 79 13.29 4.91 29.41
CA PHE A 79 14.74 5.02 29.36
C PHE A 79 15.23 4.32 28.10
N SER A 80 15.88 5.04 27.19
CA SER A 80 16.39 4.52 25.93
C SER A 80 17.85 4.90 25.74
N HIS A 81 18.69 3.92 25.47
CA HIS A 81 20.13 4.12 25.24
C HIS A 81 20.62 3.23 24.11
N ILE A 82 21.57 3.73 23.31
CA ILE A 82 22.17 2.95 22.22
C ILE A 82 22.87 1.72 22.81
N GLY A 83 22.40 0.52 22.46
CA GLY A 83 22.95 -0.76 22.94
C GLY A 83 22.28 -1.30 24.20
N CYS A 84 21.21 -0.66 24.71
CA CYS A 84 20.38 -1.18 25.80
C CYS A 84 18.95 -1.44 25.31
N GLU A 85 18.26 -2.36 25.97
CA GLU A 85 16.82 -2.55 25.77
C GLU A 85 16.07 -1.38 26.44
N ASP A 86 15.12 -0.78 25.71
CA ASP A 86 14.29 0.31 26.27
C ASP A 86 13.55 -0.16 27.51
N THR A 87 13.78 0.51 28.63
CA THR A 87 13.13 0.19 29.90
C THR A 87 12.04 1.18 30.19
N LYS A 88 10.84 0.68 30.49
CA LYS A 88 9.67 1.49 30.83
C LYS A 88 9.33 1.29 32.30
N LEU A 89 9.28 2.38 33.02
CA LEU A 89 8.92 2.41 34.44
C LEU A 89 7.61 3.16 34.63
N TYR A 90 6.63 2.53 35.30
CA TYR A 90 5.42 3.20 35.76
C TYR A 90 5.63 3.78 37.13
N ILE A 91 5.26 5.05 37.32
CA ILE A 91 5.46 5.78 38.56
C ILE A 91 4.28 6.68 38.87
N ASP A 92 3.98 6.78 40.17
CA ASP A 92 2.98 7.69 40.72
C ASP A 92 3.71 8.86 41.41
N LEU A 93 3.57 10.06 40.87
CA LEU A 93 4.26 11.26 41.35
C LEU A 93 3.31 12.12 42.15
N GLU A 94 3.52 12.12 43.49
CA GLU A 94 2.82 13.02 44.42
C GLU A 94 3.76 14.07 45.04
N ARG A 95 5.07 13.87 44.95
CA ARG A 95 6.14 14.71 45.52
C ARG A 95 7.45 14.52 44.80
N ASP A 96 8.43 15.35 45.09
CA ASP A 96 9.81 15.21 44.60
C ASP A 96 10.31 13.78 44.74
N THR A 97 10.78 13.21 43.65
CA THR A 97 11.08 11.79 43.55
C THR A 97 12.47 11.55 42.96
N VAL A 98 13.22 10.60 43.55
CA VAL A 98 14.53 10.15 43.04
C VAL A 98 14.39 8.75 42.48
N ILE A 99 14.78 8.54 41.23
CA ILE A 99 14.66 7.28 40.51
C ILE A 99 16.05 6.82 40.06
N ASN A 100 16.54 5.73 40.60
CA ASN A 100 17.76 5.09 40.11
C ASN A 100 17.38 3.83 39.38
N ILE A 101 17.93 3.64 38.17
CA ILE A 101 17.60 2.51 37.29
C ILE A 101 18.88 1.91 36.71
N ASP A 102 18.90 0.58 36.65
CA ASP A 102 19.96 -0.16 36.00
C ASP A 102 19.46 -0.60 34.62
N LEU A 103 20.11 -0.14 33.53
CA LEU A 103 19.85 -0.61 32.17
C LEU A 103 20.72 -1.80 31.88
N ASP A 104 20.13 -2.83 31.32
CA ASP A 104 20.86 -4.02 30.89
C ASP A 104 21.52 -3.76 29.53
N HIS A 105 22.83 -3.65 29.53
CA HIS A 105 23.66 -3.64 28.32
C HIS A 105 23.82 -5.10 27.84
N SER A 106 22.72 -5.78 27.64
CA SER A 106 22.79 -7.12 27.08
C SER A 106 23.10 -7.01 25.60
N ASP A 107 24.22 -7.60 25.20
CA ASP A 107 24.62 -7.80 23.79
C ASP A 107 23.62 -8.69 23.02
N HIS A 108 22.33 -8.35 23.06
CA HIS A 108 21.29 -9.02 22.27
C HIS A 108 21.17 -8.40 20.88
N SER A 109 22.32 -8.21 20.21
CA SER A 109 22.42 -7.54 18.92
C SER A 109 22.08 -8.40 17.70
N PHE A 110 21.69 -9.67 17.85
CA PHE A 110 21.42 -10.54 16.71
C PHE A 110 20.19 -10.17 15.89
N GLY A 111 19.20 -9.49 16.46
CA GLY A 111 18.04 -8.96 15.75
C GLY A 111 18.27 -7.62 15.03
N VAL A 112 19.29 -6.87 15.43
CA VAL A 112 19.57 -5.51 14.98
C VAL A 112 20.25 -5.48 13.61
N LEU A 113 21.08 -6.49 13.28
CA LEU A 113 21.81 -6.51 12.00
C LEU A 113 20.88 -6.61 10.79
N VAL A 114 19.80 -7.38 10.85
CA VAL A 114 18.83 -7.49 9.77
C VAL A 114 17.94 -6.25 9.66
N ILE A 115 17.61 -5.62 10.79
CA ILE A 115 16.87 -4.35 10.82
C ILE A 115 17.75 -3.20 10.31
N LYS A 116 19.05 -3.23 10.63
CA LYS A 116 20.01 -2.24 10.15
C LYS A 116 20.26 -2.39 8.65
N ASP A 117 20.34 -3.62 8.15
CA ASP A 117 20.47 -3.90 6.71
C ASP A 117 19.22 -3.49 5.91
N GLN A 118 18.00 -3.70 6.43
CA GLN A 118 16.79 -3.16 5.80
C GLN A 118 16.75 -1.63 5.81
N LYS A 119 17.18 -0.98 6.89
CA LYS A 119 17.22 0.47 6.99
C LYS A 119 18.31 1.07 6.10
N ASP A 120 19.47 0.42 6.03
CA ASP A 120 20.58 0.83 5.16
C ASP A 120 20.27 0.51 3.68
N ASN A 121 19.54 -0.56 3.38
CA ASN A 121 19.07 -0.86 2.02
C ASN A 121 17.99 0.09 1.50
N LEU A 122 17.20 0.69 2.39
CA LEU A 122 16.18 1.67 2.05
C LEU A 122 16.77 3.07 1.82
N SER A 123 17.99 3.35 2.29
CA SER A 123 18.60 4.69 2.21
C SER A 123 19.07 5.07 0.82
N THR A 124 19.57 4.09 0.04
CA THR A 124 20.11 4.35 -1.32
C THR A 124 19.04 4.47 -2.41
N GLN A 125 17.76 4.38 -2.08
CA GLN A 125 16.68 4.51 -3.06
C GLN A 125 15.50 5.29 -2.49
N PRO A 126 14.75 6.03 -3.35
CA PRO A 126 13.55 6.69 -2.92
C PRO A 126 12.53 5.70 -2.37
N ASN A 127 12.05 5.95 -1.18
CA ASN A 127 11.03 5.14 -0.55
C ASN A 127 9.97 6.01 0.14
N LEU A 128 8.75 5.45 0.21
CA LEU A 128 7.61 6.04 0.89
C LEU A 128 7.07 5.01 1.87
N SER A 129 6.61 5.46 3.02
CA SER A 129 6.09 4.58 4.07
C SER A 129 4.75 5.06 4.59
N VAL A 130 3.76 4.18 4.59
CA VAL A 130 2.45 4.37 5.22
C VAL A 130 2.42 3.61 6.52
N ASN A 131 2.35 4.33 7.63
CA ASN A 131 2.39 3.76 8.97
C ASN A 131 1.02 3.26 9.45
N ARG A 132 1.03 2.55 10.59
CA ARG A 132 -0.17 1.97 11.20
C ARG A 132 -1.27 2.99 11.48
N LYS A 133 -0.96 4.20 11.98
CA LYS A 133 -1.96 5.26 12.26
C LYS A 133 -2.75 5.62 11.00
N LYS A 134 -2.06 5.79 9.86
CA LYS A 134 -2.70 6.10 8.58
C LYS A 134 -3.57 4.93 8.07
N ILE A 135 -3.11 3.68 8.25
CA ILE A 135 -3.90 2.49 7.90
C ILE A 135 -5.20 2.46 8.72
N GLU A 136 -5.13 2.71 10.03
CA GLU A 136 -6.29 2.72 10.94
C GLU A 136 -7.28 3.84 10.60
N ASP A 137 -6.81 5.05 10.37
CA ASP A 137 -7.65 6.22 10.02
C ASP A 137 -8.28 6.13 8.61
N SER A 138 -7.83 5.19 7.79
CA SER A 138 -8.31 4.94 6.42
C SER A 138 -8.96 3.57 6.26
N SER A 139 -9.66 3.11 7.29
CA SER A 139 -10.26 1.76 7.37
C SER A 139 -11.30 1.47 6.28
N ASN A 140 -11.81 2.47 5.60
CA ASN A 140 -12.72 2.36 4.46
C ASN A 140 -12.01 2.05 3.12
N GLN A 141 -10.67 2.15 3.05
CA GLN A 141 -9.91 1.99 1.81
C GLN A 141 -9.31 0.60 1.65
N ASN A 142 -9.12 0.16 0.40
CA ASN A 142 -8.30 -1.00 0.05
C ASN A 142 -6.81 -0.60 0.01
N LEU A 143 -5.92 -1.56 -0.25
CA LEU A 143 -4.47 -1.32 -0.29
C LEU A 143 -4.08 -0.18 -1.25
N SER A 144 -4.64 -0.16 -2.45
CA SER A 144 -4.34 0.87 -3.45
C SER A 144 -4.79 2.26 -3.00
N GLY A 145 -6.01 2.38 -2.45
CA GLY A 145 -6.55 3.65 -1.96
C GLY A 145 -5.75 4.24 -0.79
N LEU A 146 -5.15 3.39 0.07
CA LEU A 146 -4.30 3.85 1.18
C LEU A 146 -3.06 4.61 0.72
N ILE A 147 -2.54 4.29 -0.48
CA ILE A 147 -1.31 4.88 -1.02
C ILE A 147 -1.57 5.94 -2.11
N GLU A 148 -2.83 6.16 -2.52
CA GLU A 148 -3.19 7.06 -3.62
C GLU A 148 -2.69 8.50 -3.44
N ASN A 149 -2.65 9.01 -2.21
CA ASN A 149 -2.19 10.36 -1.90
C ASN A 149 -0.67 10.46 -1.65
N GLU A 150 0.09 9.39 -1.97
CA GLU A 150 1.54 9.46 -1.91
C GLU A 150 2.11 9.98 -3.25
N VAL A 151 3.20 10.75 -3.16
CA VAL A 151 3.81 11.40 -4.34
C VAL A 151 4.25 10.38 -5.39
N GLY A 152 3.95 10.64 -6.67
CA GLY A 152 4.27 9.74 -7.79
C GLY A 152 3.44 8.46 -7.82
N ILE A 153 2.32 8.41 -7.08
CA ILE A 153 1.39 7.30 -7.07
C ILE A 153 0.03 7.75 -7.58
N HIS A 154 -0.49 6.98 -8.52
CA HIS A 154 -1.84 7.13 -9.07
C HIS A 154 -2.54 5.78 -9.04
N LEU A 155 -3.82 5.72 -9.37
CA LEU A 155 -4.58 4.47 -9.43
C LEU A 155 -5.21 4.30 -10.81
N ILE A 156 -5.03 3.12 -11.40
CA ILE A 156 -5.96 2.65 -12.42
C ILE A 156 -7.16 2.07 -11.68
N LYS A 157 -8.35 2.61 -12.00
CA LYS A 157 -9.62 2.21 -11.39
C LYS A 157 -10.50 1.50 -12.41
N ASN A 158 -11.30 0.57 -11.93
CA ASN A 158 -12.44 0.05 -12.65
C ASN A 158 -13.68 0.20 -11.76
N GLY A 159 -14.22 1.43 -11.77
CA GLY A 159 -15.24 1.86 -10.83
C GLY A 159 -14.73 2.04 -9.40
N SER A 160 -15.64 2.07 -8.45
CA SER A 160 -15.35 2.37 -7.04
C SER A 160 -14.80 1.20 -6.22
N GLY A 161 -14.93 -0.03 -6.71
CA GLY A 161 -14.57 -1.26 -5.96
C GLY A 161 -13.18 -1.82 -6.31
N ILE A 162 -12.64 -1.49 -7.48
CA ILE A 162 -11.42 -2.08 -8.01
C ILE A 162 -10.40 -0.99 -8.32
N SER A 163 -9.20 -1.12 -7.78
CA SER A 163 -8.10 -0.21 -8.09
C SER A 163 -6.74 -0.91 -8.01
N LYS A 164 -5.84 -0.52 -8.93
CA LYS A 164 -4.44 -0.95 -8.95
C LYS A 164 -3.51 0.26 -8.83
N PRO A 165 -2.39 0.15 -8.09
CA PRO A 165 -1.42 1.22 -8.03
C PRO A 165 -0.69 1.40 -9.36
N VAL A 166 -0.44 2.66 -9.70
CA VAL A 166 0.45 3.12 -10.75
C VAL A 166 1.58 3.89 -10.09
N VAL A 167 2.81 3.47 -10.24
CA VAL A 167 3.97 4.13 -9.66
C VAL A 167 4.86 4.65 -10.77
N GLN A 168 5.03 5.97 -10.85
CA GLN A 168 5.83 6.63 -11.89
C GLN A 168 5.45 6.17 -13.32
N GLY A 169 4.14 6.04 -13.59
CA GLY A 169 3.60 5.62 -14.89
C GLY A 169 3.56 4.10 -15.14
N LEU A 170 4.12 3.30 -14.23
CA LEU A 170 4.17 1.85 -14.36
C LEU A 170 3.09 1.16 -13.53
N TYR A 171 2.47 0.12 -14.08
CA TYR A 171 1.40 -0.65 -13.45
C TYR A 171 1.39 -2.11 -13.92
N GLY A 172 0.52 -2.92 -13.32
CA GLY A 172 0.29 -4.32 -13.69
C GLY A 172 1.54 -5.18 -13.50
N ASN A 173 1.95 -5.89 -14.54
CA ASN A 173 3.10 -6.80 -14.53
C ASN A 173 4.46 -6.13 -14.25
N ARG A 174 4.53 -4.78 -14.27
CA ARG A 174 5.75 -4.01 -14.02
C ARG A 174 5.94 -3.64 -12.55
N LEU A 175 4.92 -3.86 -11.71
CA LEU A 175 5.00 -3.66 -10.26
C LEU A 175 4.98 -5.00 -9.54
N THR A 176 5.76 -5.11 -8.47
CA THR A 176 5.70 -6.25 -7.56
C THR A 176 5.07 -5.82 -6.24
N ILE A 177 4.04 -6.55 -5.81
CA ILE A 177 3.43 -6.36 -4.50
C ILE A 177 3.73 -7.59 -3.66
N LEU A 178 4.33 -7.39 -2.49
CA LEU A 178 4.66 -8.44 -1.56
C LEU A 178 3.75 -8.39 -0.35
N ASN A 179 3.13 -9.53 -0.05
CA ASN A 179 2.38 -9.75 1.16
C ASN A 179 3.24 -10.53 2.16
N ASN A 180 3.69 -9.87 3.21
CA ASN A 180 4.58 -10.45 4.22
C ASN A 180 5.82 -11.15 3.60
N GLY A 181 6.45 -10.47 2.63
CA GLY A 181 7.65 -10.92 1.94
C GLY A 181 7.41 -11.90 0.77
N ILE A 182 6.17 -12.29 0.48
CA ILE A 182 5.83 -13.18 -0.64
C ILE A 182 5.17 -12.39 -1.76
N THR A 183 5.70 -12.55 -2.98
CA THR A 183 5.08 -11.95 -4.17
C THR A 183 3.65 -12.45 -4.33
N GLN A 184 2.70 -11.52 -4.33
CA GLN A 184 1.28 -11.83 -4.47
C GLN A 184 0.98 -12.39 -5.85
N SER A 185 0.42 -13.58 -5.94
CA SER A 185 0.00 -14.21 -7.20
C SER A 185 -1.40 -13.76 -7.63
N GLY A 186 -1.77 -13.98 -8.89
CA GLY A 186 -3.11 -13.71 -9.42
C GLY A 186 -3.42 -12.26 -9.77
N GLN A 187 -2.44 -11.34 -9.64
CA GLN A 187 -2.64 -9.91 -9.91
C GLN A 187 -2.09 -9.43 -11.24
N GLN A 188 -1.31 -10.25 -11.91
CA GLN A 188 -0.54 -9.89 -13.08
C GLN A 188 -1.43 -9.55 -14.27
N TRP A 189 -2.47 -10.31 -14.48
CA TRP A 189 -3.37 -10.16 -15.60
C TRP A 189 -4.61 -9.33 -15.22
N GLY A 190 -5.06 -8.51 -16.16
CA GLY A 190 -6.24 -7.68 -16.01
C GLY A 190 -6.04 -6.39 -15.19
N ASN A 191 -6.51 -5.27 -15.71
CA ASN A 191 -6.52 -4.00 -14.99
C ASN A 191 -7.68 -3.89 -13.99
N ASP A 192 -8.59 -4.86 -14.01
CA ASP A 192 -9.76 -4.99 -13.15
C ASP A 192 -9.55 -5.91 -11.94
N HIS A 193 -8.31 -6.26 -11.65
CA HIS A 193 -7.95 -7.06 -10.48
C HIS A 193 -7.19 -6.21 -9.46
N GLY A 194 -7.85 -5.81 -8.39
CA GLY A 194 -7.20 -5.12 -7.27
C GLY A 194 -6.27 -6.05 -6.47
N PRO A 195 -5.34 -5.50 -5.68
CA PRO A 195 -4.53 -6.27 -4.75
C PRO A 195 -5.40 -7.00 -3.71
N GLU A 196 -5.29 -8.32 -3.67
CA GLU A 196 -6.04 -9.22 -2.78
C GLU A 196 -5.29 -9.38 -1.45
N ILE A 197 -5.04 -8.26 -0.79
CA ILE A 197 -4.30 -8.15 0.46
C ILE A 197 -5.10 -7.31 1.43
N ASP A 198 -5.29 -7.82 2.64
CA ASP A 198 -5.87 -7.04 3.73
C ASP A 198 -4.82 -6.08 4.30
N PRO A 199 -4.96 -4.75 4.11
CA PRO A 199 -3.98 -3.80 4.61
C PRO A 199 -3.93 -3.74 6.14
N PHE A 200 -4.99 -4.18 6.85
CA PHE A 200 -5.02 -4.19 8.31
C PHE A 200 -4.17 -5.29 8.93
N ALA A 201 -3.77 -6.31 8.16
CA ALA A 201 -2.79 -7.29 8.59
C ALA A 201 -1.38 -6.69 8.71
N ALA A 202 -1.10 -5.57 8.02
CA ALA A 202 0.18 -4.87 8.05
C ALA A 202 0.29 -3.82 9.16
N ASP A 203 1.53 -3.50 9.51
CA ASP A 203 1.89 -2.34 10.34
C ASP A 203 2.56 -1.25 9.53
N ASN A 204 3.13 -1.62 8.38
CA ASN A 204 3.77 -0.71 7.46
C ASN A 204 3.53 -1.14 6.01
N ILE A 205 3.31 -0.15 5.14
CA ILE A 205 3.29 -0.35 3.69
C ILE A 205 4.41 0.52 3.14
N THR A 206 5.44 -0.11 2.57
CA THR A 206 6.60 0.60 2.02
C THR A 206 6.59 0.49 0.50
N ILE A 207 6.74 1.62 -0.17
CA ILE A 207 6.87 1.69 -1.64
C ILE A 207 8.31 2.04 -1.97
N LEU A 208 9.02 1.12 -2.61
CA LEU A 208 10.38 1.29 -3.08
C LEU A 208 10.33 1.71 -4.54
N LYS A 209 10.84 2.93 -4.85
CA LYS A 209 10.91 3.46 -6.21
C LYS A 209 12.33 3.31 -6.73
N GLY A 210 12.61 2.31 -7.54
CA GLY A 210 13.96 2.17 -8.11
C GLY A 210 14.40 0.76 -8.39
N ALA A 211 15.61 0.61 -8.91
CA ALA A 211 16.16 -0.64 -9.39
C ALA A 211 16.60 -1.61 -8.27
N SER A 212 16.67 -1.18 -7.01
CA SER A 212 16.94 -2.10 -5.87
C SER A 212 15.87 -3.16 -5.65
N ALA A 213 14.79 -3.05 -6.39
CA ALA A 213 13.74 -4.05 -6.52
C ALA A 213 14.24 -5.43 -7.02
N LEU A 214 15.43 -5.52 -7.57
CA LEU A 214 16.02 -6.74 -8.09
C LEU A 214 16.13 -7.88 -7.04
N GLU A 215 16.23 -7.55 -5.74
CA GLU A 215 16.26 -8.54 -4.66
C GLU A 215 14.90 -9.22 -4.41
N TYR A 216 13.79 -8.59 -4.82
CA TYR A 216 12.44 -9.03 -4.45
C TYR A 216 11.76 -9.90 -5.52
N ASN A 217 12.05 -9.67 -6.78
CA ASN A 217 11.56 -10.50 -7.90
C ASN A 217 12.26 -10.10 -9.20
N GLY A 218 12.52 -11.03 -10.10
CA GLY A 218 12.90 -10.70 -11.47
C GLY A 218 11.72 -10.18 -12.27
N GLY A 219 11.99 -9.30 -13.23
CA GLY A 219 10.95 -8.67 -14.06
C GLY A 219 10.30 -7.44 -13.44
N ASN A 220 10.78 -6.99 -12.30
CA ASN A 220 10.33 -5.77 -11.65
C ASN A 220 11.00 -4.56 -12.30
N MET A 221 10.26 -3.78 -13.08
CA MET A 221 10.81 -2.66 -13.85
C MET A 221 10.73 -1.32 -13.14
N GLY A 222 9.99 -1.25 -12.06
CA GLY A 222 9.70 0.08 -11.57
C GLY A 222 9.69 0.26 -10.08
N SER A 223 9.00 -0.59 -9.38
CA SER A 223 8.75 -0.36 -7.95
C SER A 223 8.26 -1.62 -7.27
N VAL A 224 8.53 -1.69 -5.96
CA VAL A 224 8.04 -2.76 -5.10
C VAL A 224 7.17 -2.15 -4.00
N ILE A 225 6.03 -2.76 -3.75
CA ILE A 225 5.15 -2.43 -2.63
C ILE A 225 5.26 -3.56 -1.60
N LEU A 226 5.80 -3.25 -0.43
CA LEU A 226 5.95 -4.17 0.69
C LEU A 226 4.80 -3.95 1.67
N VAL A 227 4.01 -4.98 1.92
CA VAL A 227 2.93 -4.98 2.92
C VAL A 227 3.36 -5.90 4.05
N GLU A 228 3.84 -5.32 5.15
CA GLU A 228 4.54 -6.06 6.17
C GLU A 228 3.99 -5.84 7.58
N PRO A 229 3.74 -6.91 8.36
CA PRO A 229 3.53 -6.81 9.79
C PRO A 229 4.86 -6.58 10.50
N LYS A 230 4.86 -5.81 11.59
CA LYS A 230 5.99 -5.78 12.52
C LYS A 230 6.10 -7.11 13.27
N ARG A 231 7.25 -7.36 13.86
CA ARG A 231 7.39 -8.42 14.86
C ARG A 231 6.34 -8.27 15.94
N ILE A 232 5.88 -9.39 16.47
CA ILE A 232 4.90 -9.39 17.57
C ILE A 232 5.58 -8.83 18.82
N THR A 233 4.90 -7.90 19.49
CA THR A 233 5.40 -7.25 20.72
C THR A 233 5.72 -8.31 21.77
N ARG A 234 6.93 -8.24 22.35
CA ARG A 234 7.41 -9.25 23.31
C ARG A 234 7.01 -8.95 24.77
N GLU A 235 5.77 -8.53 24.95
CA GLU A 235 5.19 -8.29 26.26
C GLU A 235 4.28 -9.46 26.67
N PRO A 236 4.33 -9.96 27.93
CA PRO A 236 3.67 -11.20 28.31
C PRO A 236 2.16 -11.08 28.53
N HIS A 237 1.54 -9.97 28.20
CA HIS A 237 0.09 -9.75 28.30
C HIS A 237 -0.60 -9.76 26.94
N LEU A 238 -1.92 -9.85 26.93
CA LEU A 238 -2.73 -9.80 25.72
C LEU A 238 -2.90 -8.35 25.29
N HIS A 239 -2.50 -8.05 24.07
CA HIS A 239 -2.80 -6.80 23.40
C HIS A 239 -3.95 -7.01 22.42
N GLY A 240 -4.87 -6.09 22.42
CA GLY A 240 -6.01 -6.13 21.52
C GLY A 240 -6.28 -4.78 20.87
N GLN A 241 -6.87 -4.86 19.67
CA GLN A 241 -7.33 -3.69 18.95
C GLN A 241 -8.62 -4.03 18.19
N VAL A 242 -9.60 -3.14 18.28
CA VAL A 242 -10.85 -3.21 17.52
C VAL A 242 -11.07 -1.88 16.82
N ASN A 243 -11.26 -1.92 15.49
CA ASN A 243 -11.63 -0.77 14.70
C ASN A 243 -13.02 -0.98 14.13
N TYR A 244 -13.85 0.04 14.17
CA TYR A 244 -15.12 0.08 13.46
C TYR A 244 -15.24 1.42 12.75
N SER A 245 -15.72 1.41 11.50
CA SER A 245 -16.07 2.63 10.79
C SER A 245 -17.32 2.46 9.94
N TYR A 246 -18.08 3.54 9.85
CA TYR A 246 -19.22 3.69 8.97
C TYR A 246 -18.95 4.75 7.91
N GLU A 247 -19.26 4.45 6.66
CA GLU A 247 -19.15 5.37 5.53
C GLU A 247 -20.51 5.67 4.95
N SER A 248 -20.85 6.95 4.81
CA SER A 248 -22.17 7.39 4.35
C SER A 248 -22.45 7.01 2.90
N ASN A 249 -21.45 7.13 2.01
CA ASN A 249 -21.56 6.76 0.61
C ASN A 249 -21.38 5.24 0.47
N GLY A 250 -22.38 4.56 -0.05
CA GLY A 250 -22.49 3.10 -0.05
C GLY A 250 -22.97 2.52 1.28
N ARG A 251 -23.31 3.34 2.29
CA ARG A 251 -23.72 2.93 3.64
C ARG A 251 -22.85 1.82 4.20
N GLY A 252 -21.53 2.04 4.04
CA GLY A 252 -20.50 1.04 4.27
C GLY A 252 -20.20 0.81 5.75
N ASN A 253 -20.04 -0.44 6.13
CA ASN A 253 -19.61 -0.85 7.47
C ASN A 253 -18.31 -1.62 7.36
N ASN A 254 -17.31 -1.24 8.17
CA ASN A 254 -16.02 -1.91 8.26
C ASN A 254 -15.73 -2.23 9.72
N ALA A 255 -15.34 -3.45 9.99
CA ALA A 255 -14.93 -3.90 11.32
C ALA A 255 -13.61 -4.67 11.20
N ASN A 256 -12.62 -4.29 12.00
CA ASN A 256 -11.35 -4.99 12.08
C ASN A 256 -11.04 -5.32 13.53
N PHE A 257 -10.40 -6.44 13.76
CA PHE A 257 -9.82 -6.76 15.06
C PHE A 257 -8.42 -7.32 14.88
N ARG A 258 -7.58 -7.06 15.89
CA ARG A 258 -6.25 -7.64 16.06
C ARG A 258 -6.11 -8.08 17.50
N LEU A 259 -5.61 -9.28 17.69
CA LEU A 259 -5.21 -9.80 18.99
C LEU A 259 -3.79 -10.33 18.91
N GLU A 260 -2.94 -9.99 19.85
CA GLU A 260 -1.58 -10.51 19.90
C GLU A 260 -1.13 -10.76 21.34
N LYS A 261 -0.30 -11.76 21.51
CA LYS A 261 0.29 -12.11 22.80
C LYS A 261 1.65 -12.77 22.61
N TYR A 262 2.59 -12.40 23.45
CA TYR A 262 3.86 -13.08 23.58
C TYR A 262 3.85 -13.97 24.83
N SER A 263 4.38 -15.16 24.70
CA SER A 263 4.72 -16.05 25.80
C SER A 263 6.20 -16.46 25.67
N ARG A 264 6.83 -16.93 26.75
CA ARG A 264 8.24 -17.36 26.70
C ARG A 264 8.55 -18.42 25.62
N LYS A 265 7.54 -19.00 25.01
CA LYS A 265 7.71 -20.08 24.00
C LYS A 265 7.29 -19.69 22.60
N ILE A 266 6.19 -18.94 22.43
CA ILE A 266 5.59 -18.60 21.15
C ILE A 266 4.92 -17.23 21.27
N ALA A 267 5.14 -16.38 20.27
CA ALA A 267 4.33 -15.19 20.03
C ALA A 267 3.27 -15.50 18.96
N TRP A 268 2.06 -14.99 19.13
CA TRP A 268 1.01 -15.16 18.14
C TRP A 268 0.23 -13.87 17.93
N ARG A 269 -0.24 -13.68 16.71
CA ARG A 269 -1.11 -12.58 16.29
C ARG A 269 -2.23 -13.13 15.41
N ILE A 270 -3.43 -12.63 15.62
CA ILE A 270 -4.62 -12.93 14.82
C ILE A 270 -5.22 -11.60 14.38
N ASN A 271 -5.56 -11.49 13.09
CA ASN A 271 -6.30 -10.35 12.54
C ASN A 271 -7.55 -10.85 11.83
N GLY A 272 -8.60 -10.04 11.85
CA GLY A 272 -9.80 -10.25 11.04
C GLY A 272 -10.38 -8.93 10.56
N THR A 273 -10.95 -8.94 9.35
CA THR A 273 -11.56 -7.79 8.70
C THR A 273 -12.87 -8.20 8.06
N LEU A 274 -13.93 -7.43 8.32
CA LEU A 274 -15.24 -7.56 7.69
C LEU A 274 -15.63 -6.21 7.07
N ARG A 275 -16.07 -6.23 5.80
CA ARG A 275 -16.51 -5.04 5.08
C ARG A 275 -17.79 -5.34 4.32
N LYS A 276 -18.75 -4.39 4.36
CA LYS A 276 -19.99 -4.48 3.60
C LYS A 276 -20.43 -3.11 3.12
N TYR A 277 -20.56 -2.97 1.81
CA TYR A 277 -21.03 -1.78 1.12
C TYR A 277 -22.16 -2.13 0.16
N GLY A 278 -23.10 -1.21 -0.04
CA GLY A 278 -24.05 -1.22 -1.13
C GLY A 278 -23.63 -0.27 -2.25
N ASP A 279 -24.59 0.10 -3.08
CA ASP A 279 -24.39 0.98 -4.23
C ASP A 279 -23.75 2.31 -3.83
N ARG A 280 -22.70 2.68 -4.55
CA ARG A 280 -22.07 3.97 -4.43
C ARG A 280 -22.95 5.04 -5.10
N LYS A 281 -22.74 6.28 -4.70
CA LYS A 281 -23.46 7.42 -5.26
C LYS A 281 -22.49 8.46 -5.79
N THR A 282 -22.72 8.90 -7.02
CA THR A 282 -22.08 10.09 -7.58
C THR A 282 -22.69 11.36 -6.96
N THR A 283 -22.44 12.51 -7.50
CA THR A 283 -23.12 13.74 -7.11
C THR A 283 -24.65 13.66 -7.34
N ASN A 284 -25.08 13.01 -8.42
CA ASN A 284 -26.45 13.09 -8.92
C ASN A 284 -27.23 11.77 -8.86
N TYR A 285 -26.58 10.60 -9.04
CA TYR A 285 -27.23 9.31 -9.20
C TYR A 285 -26.49 8.17 -8.48
N TYR A 286 -27.15 7.02 -8.32
CA TYR A 286 -26.52 5.82 -7.80
C TYR A 286 -25.76 5.05 -8.89
N LEU A 287 -24.59 4.58 -8.56
CA LEU A 287 -23.84 3.60 -9.34
C LEU A 287 -24.36 2.21 -8.99
N ASN A 288 -25.38 1.75 -9.71
CA ASN A 288 -26.06 0.51 -9.37
C ASN A 288 -25.16 -0.71 -9.58
N ASN A 289 -25.32 -1.68 -8.67
CA ASN A 289 -24.53 -2.92 -8.64
C ASN A 289 -23.04 -2.68 -8.33
N THR A 290 -22.71 -1.70 -7.47
CA THR A 290 -21.33 -1.43 -7.03
C THR A 290 -21.08 -1.84 -5.58
N GLY A 291 -21.91 -2.74 -5.05
CA GLY A 291 -21.77 -3.28 -3.70
C GLY A 291 -20.47 -4.09 -3.52
N LEU A 292 -19.99 -4.17 -2.27
CA LEU A 292 -18.77 -4.89 -1.88
C LEU A 292 -19.03 -5.66 -0.57
N GLN A 293 -18.56 -6.90 -0.51
CA GLN A 293 -18.50 -7.72 0.71
C GLN A 293 -17.12 -8.35 0.82
N GLU A 294 -16.45 -8.16 1.94
CA GLU A 294 -15.15 -8.78 2.24
C GLU A 294 -15.18 -9.46 3.61
N ALA A 295 -14.47 -10.58 3.71
CA ALA A 295 -14.21 -11.29 4.97
C ALA A 295 -12.78 -11.86 4.93
N ASN A 296 -11.87 -11.21 5.66
CA ASN A 296 -10.45 -11.53 5.64
C ASN A 296 -9.99 -11.98 7.02
N PHE A 297 -9.02 -12.89 7.04
CA PHE A 297 -8.45 -13.42 8.27
C PHE A 297 -6.95 -13.69 8.08
N SER A 298 -6.16 -13.47 9.13
CA SER A 298 -4.76 -13.88 9.15
C SER A 298 -4.30 -14.30 10.53
N ILE A 299 -3.34 -15.23 10.55
CA ILE A 299 -2.64 -15.69 11.75
C ILE A 299 -1.13 -15.64 11.52
N GLN A 300 -0.39 -15.19 12.52
CA GLN A 300 1.07 -15.20 12.56
C GLN A 300 1.54 -15.86 13.86
N LEU A 301 2.55 -16.73 13.74
CA LEU A 301 3.18 -17.41 14.87
C LEU A 301 4.70 -17.23 14.76
N GLU A 302 5.30 -16.68 15.81
CA GLU A 302 6.76 -16.50 15.87
C GLU A 302 7.35 -17.32 16.99
N LYS A 303 8.48 -17.95 16.72
CA LYS A 303 9.28 -18.68 17.73
C LYS A 303 10.76 -18.49 17.50
N GLU A 304 11.47 -18.34 18.59
CA GLU A 304 12.91 -18.22 18.63
C GLU A 304 13.51 -19.35 19.49
N TRP A 305 14.60 -19.98 19.02
CA TRP A 305 15.34 -21.00 19.72
C TRP A 305 16.82 -20.60 19.85
N ASN A 306 17.29 -20.58 21.08
CA ASN A 306 18.73 -20.37 21.40
C ASN A 306 19.32 -19.13 20.70
N GLU A 307 18.51 -18.07 20.48
CA GLU A 307 18.94 -16.83 19.83
C GLU A 307 19.50 -17.00 18.40
N LYS A 308 19.62 -18.23 17.92
CA LYS A 308 20.20 -18.57 16.62
C LYS A 308 19.19 -18.92 15.54
N ILE A 309 18.01 -19.40 15.95
CA ILE A 309 16.99 -19.85 14.98
C ILE A 309 15.71 -19.08 15.27
N PHE A 310 15.25 -18.32 14.28
CA PHE A 310 13.96 -17.66 14.29
C PHE A 310 13.06 -18.28 13.24
N VAL A 311 11.83 -18.63 13.62
CA VAL A 311 10.82 -19.16 12.70
C VAL A 311 9.56 -18.31 12.78
N ASP A 312 9.04 -17.92 11.63
CA ASP A 312 7.79 -17.18 11.43
C ASP A 312 6.88 -17.99 10.52
N PHE A 313 5.73 -18.39 11.05
CA PHE A 313 4.63 -18.96 10.30
C PHE A 313 3.54 -17.89 10.09
N TYR A 314 3.08 -17.75 8.87
CA TYR A 314 2.00 -16.84 8.51
C TYR A 314 0.98 -17.55 7.60
N ALA A 315 -0.30 -17.38 7.90
CA ALA A 315 -1.37 -17.82 7.03
C ALA A 315 -2.42 -16.71 6.91
N SER A 316 -2.94 -16.49 5.70
CA SER A 316 -4.01 -15.53 5.46
C SER A 316 -5.04 -16.04 4.46
N SER A 317 -6.26 -15.55 4.61
CA SER A 317 -7.37 -15.77 3.70
C SER A 317 -8.04 -14.43 3.41
N PHE A 318 -8.03 -14.03 2.15
CA PHE A 318 -8.70 -12.84 1.64
C PHE A 318 -9.88 -13.28 0.79
N ASN A 319 -11.09 -12.81 1.11
CA ASN A 319 -12.29 -13.19 0.39
C ASN A 319 -13.08 -11.92 0.07
N THR A 320 -13.39 -11.72 -1.21
CA THR A 320 -14.18 -10.60 -1.67
C THR A 320 -15.25 -11.01 -2.65
N ARG A 321 -16.38 -10.33 -2.56
CA ARG A 321 -17.48 -10.35 -3.51
C ARG A 321 -17.82 -8.92 -3.85
N LEU A 322 -17.69 -8.55 -5.12
CA LEU A 322 -17.96 -7.20 -5.58
C LEU A 322 -18.79 -7.16 -6.85
N GLY A 323 -19.63 -6.15 -6.96
CA GLY A 323 -20.40 -5.85 -8.14
C GLY A 323 -19.62 -4.96 -9.10
N VAL A 324 -19.91 -5.08 -10.39
CA VAL A 324 -19.41 -4.20 -11.44
C VAL A 324 -20.59 -3.35 -11.92
N LEU A 325 -20.35 -2.07 -12.26
CA LEU A 325 -21.39 -1.14 -12.69
C LEU A 325 -22.30 -1.77 -13.74
N ARG A 326 -23.59 -1.83 -13.46
CA ARG A 326 -24.58 -2.44 -14.37
C ARG A 326 -24.62 -1.74 -15.73
N GLY A 327 -24.48 -0.42 -15.73
CA GLY A 327 -24.54 0.43 -16.92
C GLY A 327 -23.37 0.30 -17.89
N SER A 328 -22.28 -0.38 -17.51
CA SER A 328 -21.16 -0.64 -18.40
C SER A 328 -21.38 -1.84 -19.35
N HIS A 329 -22.47 -2.61 -19.15
CA HIS A 329 -22.83 -3.77 -19.97
C HIS A 329 -24.09 -3.44 -20.81
N VAL A 330 -23.88 -2.95 -22.02
CA VAL A 330 -24.95 -2.61 -22.99
C VAL A 330 -25.09 -3.68 -24.07
N THR A 331 -26.24 -3.72 -24.69
CA THR A 331 -26.58 -4.85 -25.59
C THR A 331 -26.22 -4.59 -27.05
N LEU A 332 -26.43 -3.36 -27.53
CA LEU A 332 -26.27 -3.02 -28.96
C LEU A 332 -25.06 -2.10 -29.17
N PRO A 333 -24.37 -2.15 -30.35
CA PRO A 333 -23.27 -1.24 -30.65
C PRO A 333 -23.65 0.25 -30.51
N GLU A 334 -24.82 0.63 -31.01
CA GLU A 334 -25.32 2.01 -30.97
C GLU A 334 -25.55 2.49 -29.53
N GLN A 335 -25.83 1.57 -28.61
CA GLN A 335 -25.94 1.88 -27.18
C GLN A 335 -24.60 2.20 -26.55
N ILE A 336 -23.47 1.68 -27.06
CA ILE A 336 -22.14 2.03 -26.53
C ILE A 336 -21.84 3.49 -26.88
N GLU A 337 -22.01 3.88 -28.15
CA GLU A 337 -21.81 5.26 -28.58
C GLU A 337 -22.74 6.22 -27.81
N GLN A 338 -23.99 5.82 -27.63
CA GLN A 338 -24.93 6.58 -26.79
C GLN A 338 -24.47 6.65 -25.33
N ALA A 339 -24.00 5.54 -24.74
CA ALA A 339 -23.53 5.49 -23.34
C ALA A 339 -22.38 6.49 -23.08
N PHE A 340 -21.49 6.69 -24.06
CA PHE A 340 -20.39 7.65 -23.97
C PHE A 340 -20.85 9.11 -23.87
N THR A 341 -22.08 9.41 -24.29
CA THR A 341 -22.67 10.76 -24.30
C THR A 341 -23.71 10.97 -23.20
N LEU A 342 -24.19 9.91 -22.54
CA LEU A 342 -25.20 10.02 -21.48
C LEU A 342 -24.63 10.67 -20.21
N LEU A 343 -25.46 11.48 -19.55
CA LEU A 343 -25.17 12.06 -18.23
C LEU A 343 -25.33 11.05 -17.10
N GLU A 344 -26.18 10.05 -17.27
CA GLU A 344 -26.39 8.94 -16.36
C GLU A 344 -26.26 7.61 -17.10
N PRO A 345 -25.63 6.58 -16.50
CA PRO A 345 -25.50 5.27 -17.12
C PRO A 345 -26.85 4.64 -17.45
N PHE A 346 -26.88 3.78 -18.46
CA PHE A 346 -28.01 2.88 -18.66
C PHE A 346 -28.32 2.08 -17.40
N TYR A 347 -29.58 1.75 -17.18
CA TYR A 347 -30.05 0.96 -16.02
C TYR A 347 -29.80 1.61 -14.67
N THR A 348 -29.65 2.94 -14.62
CA THR A 348 -29.60 3.67 -13.35
C THR A 348 -30.96 3.60 -12.64
N GLU A 349 -30.96 3.19 -11.37
CA GLU A 349 -32.13 3.13 -10.52
C GLU A 349 -32.04 4.15 -9.39
N PRO A 350 -33.14 4.77 -8.97
CA PRO A 350 -33.12 5.82 -7.94
C PRO A 350 -32.94 5.28 -6.51
N ASN A 351 -33.05 3.97 -6.31
CA ASN A 351 -33.03 3.34 -5.00
C ASN A 351 -31.68 2.73 -4.68
N PHE A 352 -31.26 2.88 -3.44
CA PHE A 352 -30.06 2.24 -2.89
C PHE A 352 -30.27 0.73 -2.67
N SER A 353 -29.27 -0.07 -3.01
CA SER A 353 -29.25 -1.52 -2.78
C SER A 353 -27.94 -2.01 -2.16
N TYR A 354 -28.01 -3.07 -1.35
CA TYR A 354 -26.87 -3.89 -0.97
C TYR A 354 -26.70 -5.14 -1.87
N GLY A 355 -27.58 -5.30 -2.86
CA GLY A 355 -27.54 -6.42 -3.80
C GLY A 355 -26.25 -6.41 -4.60
N ILE A 356 -25.74 -7.60 -4.92
CA ILE A 356 -24.60 -7.81 -5.80
C ILE A 356 -25.01 -8.83 -6.84
N ASP A 357 -25.47 -8.35 -7.99
CA ASP A 357 -25.91 -9.17 -9.11
C ASP A 357 -24.86 -9.20 -10.22
N ALA A 358 -25.06 -9.97 -11.28
CA ALA A 358 -24.19 -9.93 -12.44
C ALA A 358 -24.31 -8.55 -13.17
N PRO A 359 -23.20 -7.95 -13.63
CA PRO A 359 -21.82 -8.47 -13.58
C PRO A 359 -21.20 -8.33 -12.18
N LYS A 360 -20.48 -9.35 -11.74
CA LYS A 360 -19.85 -9.42 -10.39
C LYS A 360 -18.61 -10.30 -10.39
N GLN A 361 -17.74 -10.10 -9.40
CA GLN A 361 -16.58 -10.93 -9.16
C GLN A 361 -16.64 -11.56 -7.75
N HIS A 362 -16.20 -12.82 -7.65
CA HIS A 362 -15.94 -13.50 -6.40
C HIS A 362 -14.50 -13.98 -6.42
N VAL A 363 -13.71 -13.57 -5.46
CA VAL A 363 -12.31 -13.94 -5.35
C VAL A 363 -12.00 -14.44 -3.95
N SER A 364 -11.29 -15.56 -3.87
CA SER A 364 -10.72 -16.10 -2.65
C SER A 364 -9.23 -16.30 -2.85
N HIS A 365 -8.39 -15.64 -2.05
CA HIS A 365 -6.95 -15.77 -2.08
C HIS A 365 -6.43 -16.25 -0.74
N GLN A 366 -5.68 -17.35 -0.77
CA GLN A 366 -5.12 -17.97 0.42
C GLN A 366 -3.60 -18.03 0.32
N LEU A 367 -2.91 -17.68 1.39
CA LEU A 367 -1.45 -17.73 1.50
C LEU A 367 -1.09 -18.47 2.78
N ILE A 368 -0.15 -19.41 2.66
CA ILE A 368 0.54 -20.03 3.80
C ILE A 368 2.04 -19.86 3.58
N LYS A 369 2.77 -19.37 4.60
CA LYS A 369 4.20 -19.13 4.55
C LYS A 369 4.88 -19.69 5.80
N LEU A 370 6.03 -20.29 5.60
CA LEU A 370 6.99 -20.63 6.65
C LEU A 370 8.33 -19.95 6.31
N LYS A 371 8.83 -19.15 7.24
CA LYS A 371 10.12 -18.46 7.14
C LYS A 371 11.00 -18.92 8.29
N ALA A 372 12.23 -19.30 7.98
CA ALA A 372 13.26 -19.67 8.95
C ALA A 372 14.49 -18.80 8.75
N LYS A 373 15.02 -18.22 9.82
CA LYS A 373 16.32 -17.54 9.86
C LYS A 373 17.27 -18.29 10.77
N TYR A 374 18.46 -18.54 10.27
CA TYR A 374 19.57 -19.09 11.05
C TYR A 374 20.71 -18.08 11.13
N TYR A 375 20.91 -17.52 12.31
CA TYR A 375 22.02 -16.63 12.62
C TYR A 375 23.26 -17.47 12.89
N GLN A 376 24.12 -17.60 11.89
CA GLN A 376 25.34 -18.39 11.97
C GLN A 376 26.32 -17.77 12.98
N ASN A 377 26.43 -16.45 12.94
CA ASN A 377 27.17 -15.59 13.88
C ASN A 377 26.60 -14.15 13.78
N GLU A 378 27.23 -13.19 14.45
CA GLU A 378 26.82 -11.77 14.46
C GLU A 378 26.84 -11.10 13.10
N THR A 379 27.60 -11.60 12.14
CA THR A 379 27.81 -11.01 10.83
C THR A 379 27.17 -11.77 9.69
N SER A 380 26.56 -12.95 9.92
CA SER A 380 26.01 -13.77 8.85
C SER A 380 24.68 -14.44 9.22
N VAL A 381 23.74 -14.40 8.27
CA VAL A 381 22.41 -14.98 8.41
C VAL A 381 22.02 -15.75 7.14
N LEU A 382 21.43 -16.92 7.33
CA LEU A 382 20.74 -17.69 6.31
C LEU A 382 19.23 -17.50 6.52
N GLU A 383 18.52 -17.19 5.44
CA GLU A 383 17.08 -17.11 5.44
C GLU A 383 16.50 -18.09 4.41
N PHE A 384 15.52 -18.85 4.84
CA PHE A 384 14.76 -19.77 4.00
C PHE A 384 13.28 -19.45 4.12
N ILE A 385 12.59 -19.35 2.97
CA ILE A 385 11.15 -19.12 2.91
C ILE A 385 10.54 -20.15 1.98
N ILE A 386 9.45 -20.78 2.42
CA ILE A 386 8.56 -21.58 1.58
C ILE A 386 7.14 -21.06 1.74
N ALA A 387 6.43 -20.85 0.62
CA ALA A 387 5.06 -20.36 0.66
C ALA A 387 4.22 -20.99 -0.45
N GLY A 388 2.98 -21.34 -0.10
CA GLY A 388 1.94 -21.78 -1.03
C GLY A 388 0.82 -20.76 -1.12
N GLN A 389 0.34 -20.48 -2.34
CA GLN A 389 -0.80 -19.61 -2.59
C GLN A 389 -1.86 -20.35 -3.42
N LEU A 390 -3.12 -20.05 -3.14
CA LEU A 390 -4.27 -20.47 -3.93
C LEU A 390 -5.11 -19.23 -4.23
N ASN A 391 -5.32 -18.93 -5.51
CA ASN A 391 -6.28 -17.93 -5.98
C ASN A 391 -7.43 -18.63 -6.70
N ASP A 392 -8.65 -18.52 -6.18
CA ASP A 392 -9.91 -19.00 -6.82
C ASP A 392 -10.73 -17.78 -7.23
N ARG A 393 -10.81 -17.53 -8.54
CA ARG A 393 -11.50 -16.39 -9.12
C ARG A 393 -12.65 -16.83 -9.99
N LYS A 394 -13.81 -16.19 -9.79
CA LYS A 394 -15.02 -16.37 -10.57
C LYS A 394 -15.56 -15.00 -10.97
N GLU A 395 -15.80 -14.83 -12.27
CA GLU A 395 -16.44 -13.64 -12.82
C GLU A 395 -17.76 -14.04 -13.46
N PHE A 396 -18.79 -13.28 -13.15
CA PHE A 396 -20.15 -13.51 -13.59
C PHE A 396 -20.56 -12.37 -14.52
N ASP A 397 -21.25 -12.72 -15.58
CA ASP A 397 -21.75 -11.77 -16.57
C ASP A 397 -23.27 -11.87 -16.69
N ILE A 398 -23.88 -10.88 -17.29
CA ILE A 398 -25.30 -10.89 -17.63
C ILE A 398 -25.49 -11.85 -18.81
N ARG A 399 -26.19 -12.95 -18.54
CA ARG A 399 -26.41 -14.00 -19.52
C ARG A 399 -27.90 -14.23 -19.75
N ARG A 400 -28.26 -14.46 -21.01
CA ARG A 400 -29.64 -14.82 -21.37
C ARG A 400 -30.05 -16.16 -20.76
N SER A 401 -31.35 -16.41 -20.64
CA SER A 401 -31.93 -17.68 -20.18
C SER A 401 -31.57 -18.07 -18.75
N GLY A 402 -31.48 -17.08 -17.82
CA GLY A 402 -31.25 -17.34 -16.39
C GLY A 402 -29.87 -17.90 -16.03
N ARG A 403 -28.85 -17.75 -16.92
CA ARG A 403 -27.49 -18.29 -16.70
C ARG A 403 -26.53 -17.30 -16.04
N SER A 404 -26.99 -16.16 -15.54
CA SER A 404 -26.13 -15.14 -14.91
C SER A 404 -25.48 -15.60 -13.61
N ASP A 405 -25.97 -16.67 -12.98
CA ASP A 405 -25.38 -17.29 -11.80
C ASP A 405 -24.31 -18.36 -12.11
N ILE A 406 -24.10 -18.66 -13.41
CA ILE A 406 -23.00 -19.51 -13.85
C ILE A 406 -21.83 -18.59 -14.20
N PRO A 407 -20.62 -18.79 -13.64
CA PRO A 407 -19.48 -17.96 -13.98
C PRO A 407 -19.21 -17.92 -15.50
N ALA A 408 -18.86 -16.75 -16.01
CA ALA A 408 -18.35 -16.59 -17.37
C ALA A 408 -16.84 -16.88 -17.43
N LEU A 409 -16.13 -16.61 -16.33
CA LEU A 409 -14.74 -16.99 -16.10
C LEU A 409 -14.66 -17.68 -14.74
N SER A 410 -13.97 -18.81 -14.69
CA SER A 410 -13.69 -19.52 -13.42
C SER A 410 -12.34 -20.19 -13.52
N LEU A 411 -11.38 -19.72 -12.73
CA LEU A 411 -10.02 -20.26 -12.69
C LEU A 411 -9.53 -20.48 -11.27
N LYS A 412 -8.60 -21.42 -11.14
CA LYS A 412 -7.82 -21.67 -9.94
C LYS A 412 -6.35 -21.62 -10.28
N GLN A 413 -5.61 -20.81 -9.51
CA GLN A 413 -4.18 -20.67 -9.65
C GLN A 413 -3.49 -21.11 -8.36
N TYR A 414 -2.61 -22.09 -8.47
CA TYR A 414 -1.73 -22.56 -7.40
C TYR A 414 -0.34 -22.01 -7.63
N THR A 415 0.29 -21.44 -6.59
CA THR A 415 1.65 -20.92 -6.69
C THR A 415 2.48 -21.41 -5.51
N LEU A 416 3.63 -22.00 -5.79
CA LEU A 416 4.63 -22.37 -4.80
C LEU A 416 5.84 -21.45 -4.95
N ASN A 417 6.25 -20.81 -3.85
CA ASN A 417 7.44 -19.97 -3.74
C ASN A 417 8.46 -20.66 -2.82
N VAL A 418 9.73 -20.70 -3.24
CA VAL A 418 10.84 -21.17 -2.41
C VAL A 418 11.99 -20.17 -2.57
N ASP A 419 12.36 -19.51 -1.47
CA ASP A 419 13.41 -18.51 -1.47
C ASP A 419 14.51 -18.91 -0.48
N PHE A 420 15.75 -18.75 -0.90
CA PHE A 420 16.92 -18.93 -0.07
C PHE A 420 17.81 -17.68 -0.18
N THR A 421 18.24 -17.14 0.96
CA THR A 421 19.10 -15.96 1.00
C THR A 421 20.20 -16.14 2.03
N TYR A 422 21.41 -15.79 1.65
CA TYR A 422 22.57 -15.65 2.54
C TYR A 422 23.01 -14.19 2.56
N ALA A 423 23.03 -13.58 3.74
CA ALA A 423 23.55 -12.23 3.95
C ALA A 423 24.74 -12.28 4.92
N LYS A 424 25.78 -11.50 4.61
CA LYS A 424 27.01 -11.43 5.40
C LYS A 424 27.61 -10.03 5.38
N VAL A 425 28.02 -9.56 6.56
CA VAL A 425 28.88 -8.40 6.71
C VAL A 425 30.34 -8.88 6.64
N LEU A 426 31.06 -8.44 5.61
CA LEU A 426 32.48 -8.73 5.41
C LEU A 426 33.30 -7.56 5.98
N GLY A 427 34.50 -7.74 6.48
CA GLY A 427 35.39 -6.75 7.08
C GLY A 427 34.97 -5.29 6.78
N ASP A 428 35.47 -4.27 7.33
CA ASP A 428 35.15 -2.84 7.06
C ASP A 428 33.71 -2.50 6.61
N ASN A 429 32.69 -3.23 7.10
CA ASN A 429 31.24 -3.01 6.84
C ASN A 429 30.79 -3.15 5.37
N TRP A 430 31.37 -4.04 4.58
CA TRP A 430 30.78 -4.46 3.32
C TRP A 430 29.60 -5.40 3.57
N ASN A 431 28.40 -5.03 3.13
CA ASN A 431 27.22 -5.89 3.17
C ASN A 431 27.12 -6.67 1.87
N PHE A 432 27.20 -7.97 1.95
CA PHE A 432 27.05 -8.90 0.83
C PHE A 432 25.78 -9.72 1.02
N LYS A 433 24.99 -9.88 -0.05
CA LYS A 433 23.79 -10.70 -0.05
C LYS A 433 23.70 -11.47 -1.35
N ILE A 434 23.43 -12.77 -1.26
CA ILE A 434 23.15 -13.65 -2.40
C ILE A 434 21.86 -14.41 -2.13
N GLY A 435 21.06 -14.61 -3.16
CA GLY A 435 19.80 -15.35 -3.00
C GLY A 435 19.41 -16.11 -4.26
N ASN A 436 18.59 -17.12 -4.05
CA ASN A 436 17.89 -17.88 -5.09
C ASN A 436 16.39 -17.86 -4.79
N GLN A 437 15.58 -17.63 -5.82
CA GLN A 437 14.13 -17.58 -5.74
C GLN A 437 13.54 -18.47 -6.82
N ALA A 438 12.75 -19.46 -6.42
CA ALA A 438 12.04 -20.36 -7.33
C ALA A 438 10.53 -20.21 -7.16
N VAL A 439 9.81 -20.10 -8.28
CA VAL A 439 8.35 -19.96 -8.30
C VAL A 439 7.80 -20.94 -9.33
N VAL A 440 6.80 -21.71 -8.91
CA VAL A 440 6.00 -22.57 -9.80
C VAL A 440 4.56 -22.12 -9.72
N THR A 441 3.94 -21.88 -10.87
CA THR A 441 2.54 -21.48 -10.98
C THR A 441 1.80 -22.40 -11.92
N ASP A 442 0.70 -22.98 -11.45
CA ASP A 442 -0.23 -23.80 -12.22
C ASP A 442 -1.61 -23.13 -12.20
N ASN A 443 -2.12 -22.80 -13.39
CA ASN A 443 -3.41 -22.16 -13.60
C ASN A 443 -4.32 -23.07 -14.40
N THR A 444 -5.49 -23.39 -13.86
CA THR A 444 -6.49 -24.22 -14.49
C THR A 444 -7.86 -23.55 -14.53
N ASN A 445 -8.55 -23.69 -15.67
CA ASN A 445 -9.90 -23.17 -15.86
C ASN A 445 -10.94 -24.24 -15.55
N ASN A 446 -11.96 -23.87 -14.78
CA ASN A 446 -13.14 -24.70 -14.62
C ASN A 446 -14.07 -24.52 -15.84
N PRO A 447 -14.71 -25.58 -16.34
CA PRO A 447 -15.63 -25.47 -17.47
C PRO A 447 -16.82 -24.54 -17.16
N THR A 448 -17.01 -23.53 -17.98
CA THR A 448 -18.12 -22.55 -17.86
C THR A 448 -19.05 -22.54 -19.10
N GLY A 449 -18.70 -23.34 -20.12
CA GLY A 449 -19.35 -23.31 -21.43
C GLY A 449 -18.96 -22.11 -22.30
N ILE A 450 -17.92 -21.36 -21.88
CA ILE A 450 -17.31 -20.24 -22.60
C ILE A 450 -15.82 -20.53 -22.75
N LEU A 451 -15.22 -20.08 -23.85
CA LEU A 451 -13.76 -20.15 -24.00
C LEU A 451 -13.09 -19.29 -22.94
N PRO A 452 -12.06 -19.82 -22.24
CA PRO A 452 -11.36 -19.06 -21.22
C PRO A 452 -10.64 -17.86 -21.84
N LEU A 453 -10.77 -16.71 -21.18
CA LEU A 453 -10.00 -15.50 -21.56
C LEU A 453 -8.50 -15.74 -21.38
N ILE A 454 -8.11 -16.38 -20.28
CA ILE A 454 -6.75 -16.78 -19.96
C ILE A 454 -6.67 -18.30 -20.05
N PRO A 455 -5.73 -18.86 -20.82
CA PRO A 455 -5.62 -20.30 -20.99
C PRO A 455 -5.13 -21.02 -19.74
N ASP A 456 -5.24 -22.35 -19.72
CA ASP A 456 -4.52 -23.18 -18.77
C ASP A 456 -3.02 -23.05 -19.01
N TYR A 457 -2.23 -22.90 -17.94
CA TYR A 457 -0.79 -22.80 -18.09
C TYR A 457 -0.02 -23.29 -16.86
N LEU A 458 1.20 -23.76 -17.12
CA LEU A 458 2.20 -24.04 -16.13
C LEU A 458 3.41 -23.12 -16.36
N SER A 459 3.83 -22.40 -15.33
CA SER A 459 5.04 -21.56 -15.37
C SER A 459 6.00 -22.01 -14.29
N TRP A 460 7.28 -22.11 -14.66
CA TRP A 460 8.40 -22.34 -13.75
C TRP A 460 9.43 -21.22 -13.92
N LYS A 461 9.73 -20.53 -12.84
CA LYS A 461 10.69 -19.42 -12.81
C LYS A 461 11.74 -19.65 -11.74
N ASN A 462 13.00 -19.38 -12.06
CA ASN A 462 14.11 -19.39 -11.12
C ASN A 462 15.00 -18.18 -11.33
N GLY A 463 15.33 -17.47 -10.25
CA GLY A 463 16.17 -16.28 -10.26
C GLY A 463 17.28 -16.38 -9.23
N ILE A 464 18.50 -16.04 -9.63
CA ILE A 464 19.67 -15.92 -8.75
C ILE A 464 20.09 -14.45 -8.76
N PHE A 465 20.34 -13.88 -7.58
CA PHE A 465 20.81 -12.51 -7.45
C PHE A 465 21.96 -12.41 -6.46
N ALA A 466 22.79 -11.38 -6.66
CA ALA A 466 23.82 -10.98 -5.71
C ALA A 466 23.84 -9.46 -5.59
N THR A 467 23.95 -8.95 -4.37
CA THR A 467 24.11 -7.52 -4.09
C THR A 467 25.27 -7.28 -3.14
N ILE A 468 25.90 -6.14 -3.30
CA ILE A 468 26.97 -5.66 -2.43
C ILE A 468 26.72 -4.17 -2.14
N SER A 469 26.88 -3.77 -0.88
CA SER A 469 26.78 -2.37 -0.47
C SER A 469 27.81 -2.03 0.59
N LYS A 470 28.21 -0.76 0.61
CA LYS A 470 29.12 -0.19 1.63
C LYS A 470 28.82 1.28 1.86
N ARG A 471 28.94 1.70 3.11
CA ARG A 471 28.98 3.12 3.47
C ARG A 471 30.43 3.50 3.80
N ILE A 472 30.94 4.52 3.12
CA ILE A 472 32.27 5.08 3.32
C ILE A 472 32.09 6.57 3.63
N ASN A 473 32.20 6.95 4.89
CA ASN A 473 31.94 8.30 5.36
C ASN A 473 30.56 8.82 4.90
N VAL A 474 30.57 9.82 4.01
CA VAL A 474 29.37 10.46 3.45
C VAL A 474 28.81 9.74 2.22
N LEU A 475 29.53 8.80 1.67
CA LEU A 475 29.13 8.06 0.45
C LEU A 475 28.59 6.68 0.81
N GLN A 476 27.38 6.36 0.38
CA GLN A 476 26.84 5.01 0.37
C GLN A 476 26.75 4.51 -1.06
N PHE A 477 27.24 3.31 -1.30
CA PHE A 477 27.23 2.63 -2.59
C PHE A 477 26.47 1.31 -2.49
N LYS A 478 25.70 0.98 -3.52
CA LYS A 478 25.08 -0.34 -3.70
C LYS A 478 25.14 -0.77 -5.15
N SER A 479 25.50 -2.02 -5.39
CA SER A 479 25.47 -2.66 -6.69
C SER A 479 24.83 -4.03 -6.60
N GLY A 480 24.21 -4.47 -7.69
CA GLY A 480 23.59 -5.78 -7.74
C GLY A 480 23.40 -6.28 -9.17
N ILE A 481 23.36 -7.60 -9.28
CA ILE A 481 23.08 -8.32 -10.52
C ILE A 481 22.10 -9.46 -10.24
N ARG A 482 21.26 -9.74 -11.22
CA ARG A 482 20.30 -10.84 -11.18
C ARG A 482 20.19 -11.51 -12.54
N TYR A 483 20.08 -12.85 -12.53
CA TYR A 483 19.75 -13.66 -13.68
C TYR A 483 18.48 -14.45 -13.40
N ASP A 484 17.50 -14.39 -14.31
CA ASP A 484 16.24 -15.13 -14.25
C ASP A 484 16.07 -16.02 -15.46
N PHE A 485 15.64 -17.26 -15.23
CA PHE A 485 15.13 -18.19 -16.23
C PHE A 485 13.65 -18.43 -15.97
N GLU A 486 12.83 -18.39 -17.02
CA GLU A 486 11.40 -18.71 -16.95
C GLU A 486 10.98 -19.59 -18.12
N ARG A 487 10.26 -20.67 -17.81
CA ARG A 487 9.58 -21.51 -18.78
C ARG A 487 8.07 -21.43 -18.57
N GLN A 488 7.36 -21.15 -19.65
CA GLN A 488 5.89 -21.09 -19.68
C GLN A 488 5.35 -22.11 -20.66
N GLU A 489 4.38 -22.92 -20.24
CA GLU A 489 3.62 -23.84 -21.09
C GLU A 489 2.14 -23.45 -21.04
N ALA A 490 1.53 -23.06 -22.17
CA ALA A 490 0.13 -22.66 -22.25
C ALA A 490 -0.65 -23.56 -23.19
N LEU A 491 -1.91 -23.85 -22.84
CA LEU A 491 -2.86 -24.63 -23.61
C LEU A 491 -4.02 -23.75 -24.04
N THR A 492 -4.02 -23.30 -25.29
CA THR A 492 -5.07 -22.48 -25.86
C THR A 492 -6.06 -23.31 -26.69
N ILE A 493 -7.28 -22.81 -26.85
CA ILE A 493 -8.31 -23.42 -27.68
C ILE A 493 -8.60 -22.48 -28.86
N THR A 494 -8.52 -22.98 -30.08
CA THR A 494 -8.81 -22.17 -31.29
C THR A 494 -10.26 -21.67 -31.27
N GLY A 495 -10.48 -20.46 -31.79
CA GLY A 495 -11.82 -19.88 -31.97
C GLY A 495 -12.59 -20.42 -33.17
N THR A 496 -11.99 -21.30 -34.00
CA THR A 496 -12.57 -21.88 -35.21
C THR A 496 -13.66 -22.91 -34.92
N LEU A 497 -14.46 -23.28 -35.95
CA LEU A 497 -15.54 -24.26 -35.81
C LEU A 497 -15.04 -25.66 -35.41
N SER A 498 -13.89 -26.09 -35.92
CA SER A 498 -13.14 -27.22 -35.39
C SER A 498 -12.21 -26.74 -34.29
N LYS A 499 -12.66 -26.81 -33.05
CA LYS A 499 -11.83 -26.41 -31.91
C LYS A 499 -10.65 -27.35 -31.73
N GLU A 500 -9.46 -26.80 -31.78
CA GLU A 500 -8.20 -27.53 -31.57
C GLU A 500 -7.49 -26.97 -30.32
N ILE A 501 -6.81 -27.85 -29.61
CA ILE A 501 -5.96 -27.45 -28.48
C ILE A 501 -4.55 -27.22 -29.04
N LEU A 502 -4.06 -25.99 -28.90
CA LEU A 502 -2.71 -25.61 -29.24
C LEU A 502 -1.86 -25.51 -27.97
N ARG A 503 -0.67 -26.11 -28.04
CA ARG A 503 0.33 -26.03 -26.96
C ARG A 503 1.44 -25.10 -27.36
N TYR A 504 1.68 -24.09 -26.51
CA TYR A 504 2.79 -23.16 -26.65
C TYR A 504 3.81 -23.39 -25.52
N THR A 505 5.08 -23.29 -25.85
CA THR A 505 6.17 -23.36 -24.87
C THR A 505 7.15 -22.21 -25.13
N ASN A 506 7.31 -21.37 -24.11
CA ASN A 506 8.24 -20.25 -24.14
C ASN A 506 9.34 -20.47 -23.11
N ASN A 507 10.57 -20.10 -23.46
CA ASN A 507 11.71 -20.08 -22.56
C ASN A 507 12.34 -18.69 -22.61
N PHE A 508 12.43 -18.03 -21.47
CA PHE A 508 12.96 -16.67 -21.35
C PHE A 508 14.19 -16.67 -20.45
N GLN A 509 15.14 -15.80 -20.77
CA GLN A 509 16.34 -15.57 -19.98
C GLN A 509 16.53 -14.06 -19.85
N ASN A 510 16.66 -13.58 -18.62
CA ASN A 510 16.76 -12.16 -18.32
C ASN A 510 17.97 -11.88 -17.45
N VAL A 511 18.61 -10.75 -17.70
CA VAL A 511 19.66 -10.19 -16.85
C VAL A 511 19.22 -8.83 -16.37
N SER A 512 19.27 -8.59 -15.06
CA SER A 512 18.99 -7.30 -14.46
C SER A 512 20.17 -6.81 -13.64
N GLY A 513 20.38 -5.51 -13.58
CA GLY A 513 21.52 -4.91 -12.88
C GLY A 513 21.14 -3.61 -12.19
N LEU A 514 21.86 -3.28 -11.12
CA LEU A 514 21.64 -2.09 -10.30
C LEU A 514 22.99 -1.45 -9.96
N LEU A 515 23.02 -0.11 -10.06
CA LEU A 515 24.03 0.76 -9.47
C LEU A 515 23.32 1.90 -8.74
N ALA A 516 23.67 2.11 -7.48
CA ALA A 516 23.11 3.19 -6.68
C ALA A 516 24.17 3.85 -5.81
N TRP A 517 24.13 5.16 -5.72
CA TRP A 517 24.98 5.98 -4.87
C TRP A 517 24.11 6.97 -4.09
N GLU A 518 24.44 7.18 -2.83
CA GLU A 518 23.91 8.26 -2.00
C GLU A 518 25.08 9.00 -1.36
N VAL A 519 25.02 10.31 -1.45
CA VAL A 519 26.07 11.20 -0.90
C VAL A 519 25.41 12.20 0.03
N ASP A 520 25.83 12.22 1.29
CA ASP A 520 25.52 13.29 2.23
C ASP A 520 26.43 14.49 1.91
N ILE A 521 25.88 15.52 1.24
CA ILE A 521 26.65 16.69 0.77
C ILE A 521 26.95 17.64 1.94
N LEU A 522 25.96 17.83 2.80
CA LEU A 522 25.99 18.64 4.03
C LEU A 522 25.20 17.92 5.11
N ASP A 523 25.32 18.37 6.37
CA ASP A 523 24.66 17.77 7.55
C ASP A 523 23.15 17.63 7.40
N HIS A 524 22.46 17.97 6.47
CA HIS A 524 21.01 17.83 6.31
C HIS A 524 20.59 17.72 4.84
N GLN A 525 21.54 17.41 3.96
CA GLN A 525 21.29 17.30 2.53
C GLN A 525 21.92 16.04 1.96
N SER A 526 21.14 15.26 1.22
CA SER A 526 21.65 14.13 0.48
C SER A 526 21.19 14.14 -0.98
N ILE A 527 22.04 13.62 -1.84
CA ILE A 527 21.71 13.30 -3.23
C ILE A 527 21.88 11.82 -3.42
N SER A 528 20.86 11.17 -3.98
CA SER A 528 20.98 9.79 -4.43
C SER A 528 20.78 9.66 -5.94
N ILE A 529 21.61 8.84 -6.57
CA ILE A 529 21.53 8.47 -7.98
C ILE A 529 21.33 6.96 -8.03
N ASN A 530 20.30 6.52 -8.76
CA ASN A 530 19.96 5.12 -8.89
C ASN A 530 19.74 4.80 -10.37
N SER A 531 20.53 3.86 -10.89
CA SER A 531 20.45 3.42 -12.29
C SER A 531 20.25 1.91 -12.33
N GLY A 532 19.25 1.44 -13.06
CA GLY A 532 18.94 0.02 -13.16
C GLY A 532 18.49 -0.42 -14.53
N LEU A 533 19.08 -1.52 -14.97
CA LEU A 533 18.60 -2.30 -16.12
C LEU A 533 17.71 -3.42 -15.61
N SER A 534 16.50 -3.50 -16.13
CA SER A 534 15.54 -4.57 -15.80
C SER A 534 14.94 -5.16 -17.06
N MET A 535 14.70 -6.47 -17.04
CA MET A 535 14.01 -7.18 -18.13
C MET A 535 12.78 -7.88 -17.56
N ARG A 536 11.66 -7.86 -18.31
CA ARG A 536 10.40 -8.50 -17.95
C ARG A 536 9.89 -9.37 -19.09
N ASN A 537 9.52 -10.59 -18.78
CA ASN A 537 8.86 -11.47 -19.74
C ASN A 537 7.40 -11.06 -19.93
N PRO A 538 6.82 -11.30 -21.12
CA PRO A 538 5.40 -11.11 -21.33
C PRO A 538 4.59 -12.05 -20.44
N GLY A 539 3.47 -11.53 -19.90
CA GLY A 539 2.51 -12.32 -19.16
C GLY A 539 1.68 -13.23 -20.07
N ILE A 540 1.11 -14.28 -19.49
CA ILE A 540 0.21 -15.21 -20.23
C ILE A 540 -0.97 -14.47 -20.86
N ASN A 541 -1.50 -13.44 -20.19
CA ASN A 541 -2.56 -12.58 -20.74
C ASN A 541 -2.07 -11.76 -21.95
N GLU A 542 -0.85 -11.26 -21.91
CA GLU A 542 -0.28 -10.45 -23.00
C GLU A 542 -0.03 -11.28 -24.25
N LEU A 543 0.30 -12.57 -24.06
CA LEU A 543 0.53 -13.51 -25.17
C LEU A 543 -0.75 -14.16 -25.69
N TYR A 544 -1.67 -14.56 -24.82
CA TYR A 544 -2.70 -15.55 -25.15
C TYR A 544 -4.12 -15.17 -24.75
N SER A 545 -4.39 -13.98 -24.19
CA SER A 545 -5.77 -13.58 -23.90
C SER A 545 -6.60 -13.55 -25.18
N PHE A 546 -7.81 -14.07 -25.12
CA PHE A 546 -8.73 -14.04 -26.27
C PHE A 546 -10.19 -14.10 -25.81
N GLY A 547 -10.86 -12.95 -25.80
CA GLY A 547 -12.28 -12.89 -25.50
C GLY A 547 -12.70 -11.74 -24.61
N LEU A 548 -13.96 -11.80 -24.19
CA LEU A 548 -14.55 -10.79 -23.31
C LEU A 548 -14.02 -10.90 -21.91
N HIS A 549 -13.46 -9.79 -21.42
CA HIS A 549 -13.09 -9.57 -20.04
C HIS A 549 -14.22 -8.83 -19.31
N GLN A 550 -14.98 -9.56 -18.52
CA GLN A 550 -16.24 -9.07 -17.92
C GLN A 550 -16.01 -7.87 -17.01
N GLY A 551 -14.94 -7.92 -16.23
CA GLY A 551 -14.58 -6.88 -15.28
C GLY A 551 -14.34 -5.52 -15.93
N VAL A 552 -13.75 -5.47 -17.12
CA VAL A 552 -13.47 -4.22 -17.87
C VAL A 552 -14.49 -3.90 -18.95
N SER A 553 -15.47 -4.77 -19.17
CA SER A 553 -16.48 -4.61 -20.24
C SER A 553 -15.84 -4.40 -21.60
N GLY A 554 -14.79 -5.15 -21.92
CA GLY A 554 -14.00 -5.07 -23.16
C GLY A 554 -13.49 -6.42 -23.62
N ILE A 555 -13.26 -6.56 -24.91
CA ILE A 555 -12.62 -7.74 -25.51
C ILE A 555 -11.11 -7.51 -25.48
N GLU A 556 -10.37 -8.46 -24.94
CA GLU A 556 -8.90 -8.42 -24.90
C GLU A 556 -8.30 -9.50 -25.81
N GLU A 557 -7.31 -9.13 -26.59
CA GLU A 557 -6.58 -10.01 -27.51
C GLU A 557 -5.07 -9.90 -27.24
N GLY A 558 -4.43 -11.02 -26.96
CA GLY A 558 -2.98 -11.15 -26.85
C GLY A 558 -2.31 -11.33 -28.20
N ASP A 559 -0.98 -11.17 -28.22
CA ASP A 559 -0.15 -11.48 -29.39
C ASP A 559 0.97 -12.44 -29.00
N VAL A 560 0.98 -13.62 -29.62
CA VAL A 560 1.97 -14.69 -29.40
C VAL A 560 3.41 -14.30 -29.77
N ASN A 561 3.59 -13.22 -30.54
CA ASN A 561 4.88 -12.73 -31.01
C ASN A 561 5.51 -11.72 -30.06
N ILE A 562 4.84 -11.33 -28.98
CA ILE A 562 5.37 -10.41 -27.98
C ILE A 562 6.64 -10.99 -27.36
N VAL A 563 7.69 -10.15 -27.26
CA VAL A 563 8.99 -10.49 -26.68
C VAL A 563 9.18 -9.80 -25.32
N SER A 564 10.26 -10.15 -24.61
CA SER A 564 10.57 -9.54 -23.31
C SER A 564 10.85 -8.04 -23.42
N GLU A 565 10.26 -7.25 -22.52
CA GLU A 565 10.57 -5.82 -22.36
C GLU A 565 11.95 -5.63 -21.73
N VAL A 566 12.64 -4.58 -22.14
CA VAL A 566 13.88 -4.12 -21.51
C VAL A 566 13.73 -2.67 -21.08
N ALA A 567 14.00 -2.36 -19.82
CA ALA A 567 13.93 -1.00 -19.27
C ALA A 567 15.25 -0.57 -18.67
N LEU A 568 15.71 0.62 -19.04
CA LEU A 568 16.75 1.36 -18.33
C LEU A 568 16.10 2.50 -17.57
N LYS A 569 16.15 2.43 -16.24
CA LYS A 569 15.57 3.43 -15.33
C LYS A 569 16.67 4.18 -14.59
N ASN A 570 16.64 5.51 -14.66
CA ASN A 570 17.53 6.40 -13.93
C ASN A 570 16.69 7.28 -13.00
N ILE A 571 17.12 7.42 -11.75
CA ILE A 571 16.46 8.24 -10.73
C ILE A 571 17.52 9.10 -10.08
N LEU A 572 17.20 10.39 -9.92
CA LEU A 572 17.93 11.35 -9.11
C LEU A 572 17.00 11.82 -7.99
N GLU A 573 17.39 11.64 -6.74
CA GLU A 573 16.66 12.17 -5.59
C GLU A 573 17.53 13.17 -4.84
N TYR A 574 16.95 14.32 -4.49
CA TYR A 574 17.51 15.30 -3.58
C TYR A 574 16.64 15.39 -2.34
N LYS A 575 17.24 15.23 -1.18
CA LYS A 575 16.61 15.42 0.15
C LYS A 575 17.26 16.55 0.89
N TRP A 576 16.44 17.38 1.51
CA TRP A 576 16.86 18.47 2.36
C TRP A 576 16.02 18.54 3.63
N LEU A 577 16.66 18.39 4.79
CA LEU A 577 16.06 18.34 6.12
C LEU A 577 16.76 19.35 7.04
N PRO A 578 16.70 20.68 6.77
CA PRO A 578 17.47 21.69 7.52
C PRO A 578 17.08 21.77 8.99
N SER A 579 15.87 21.32 9.34
CA SER A 579 15.36 21.31 10.71
C SER A 579 14.24 20.27 10.84
N PRO A 580 13.87 19.88 12.07
CA PRO A 580 12.67 19.05 12.30
C PRO A 580 11.37 19.68 11.78
N SER A 581 11.38 21.00 11.55
CA SER A 581 10.22 21.76 11.08
C SER A 581 10.09 21.85 9.58
N PHE A 582 11.07 21.38 8.81
CA PHE A 582 11.04 21.44 7.35
C PHE A 582 11.70 20.24 6.71
N SER A 583 11.03 19.64 5.75
CA SER A 583 11.57 18.59 4.91
C SER A 583 11.19 18.81 3.45
N LEU A 584 12.13 18.53 2.55
CA LEU A 584 11.96 18.59 1.12
C LEU A 584 12.52 17.32 0.49
N SER A 585 11.78 16.70 -0.41
CA SER A 585 12.27 15.63 -1.30
C SER A 585 11.83 15.92 -2.72
N THR A 586 12.77 15.83 -3.65
CA THR A 586 12.52 15.96 -5.08
C THR A 586 13.13 14.77 -5.78
N ILE A 587 12.33 14.06 -6.59
CA ILE A 587 12.74 12.89 -7.37
C ILE A 587 12.52 13.20 -8.84
N ALA A 588 13.58 13.23 -9.62
CA ALA A 588 13.50 13.24 -11.08
C ALA A 588 13.82 11.85 -11.61
N TYR A 589 13.08 11.40 -12.59
CA TYR A 589 13.28 10.07 -13.17
C TYR A 589 13.11 10.05 -14.67
N HIS A 590 13.84 9.12 -15.31
CA HIS A 590 13.72 8.82 -16.73
C HIS A 590 13.81 7.31 -16.92
N GLN A 591 12.87 6.76 -17.69
CA GLN A 591 12.73 5.34 -17.97
C GLN A 591 12.66 5.17 -19.49
N ARG A 592 13.62 4.48 -20.07
CA ARG A 592 13.63 4.12 -21.49
C ARG A 592 13.33 2.66 -21.64
N PHE A 593 12.33 2.36 -22.45
CA PHE A 593 11.88 1.00 -22.75
C PHE A 593 12.20 0.65 -24.19
N LYS A 594 12.67 -0.56 -24.37
CA LYS A 594 12.63 -1.28 -25.62
C LYS A 594 11.55 -2.35 -25.53
N ASP A 595 10.73 -2.47 -26.58
CA ASP A 595 9.64 -3.46 -26.66
C ASP A 595 8.60 -3.30 -25.52
N TYR A 596 8.19 -2.06 -25.20
CA TYR A 596 7.18 -1.74 -24.18
C TYR A 596 5.83 -2.35 -24.56
N ILE A 597 5.27 -3.22 -23.69
CA ILE A 597 4.00 -3.91 -23.92
C ILE A 597 2.86 -3.05 -23.36
N PHE A 598 1.85 -2.76 -24.17
CA PHE A 598 0.68 -2.01 -23.71
C PHE A 598 -0.61 -2.56 -24.32
N LEU A 599 -1.73 -2.29 -23.66
CA LEU A 599 -3.06 -2.68 -24.13
C LEU A 599 -3.65 -1.51 -24.91
N ASN A 600 -3.65 -1.63 -26.24
CA ASN A 600 -4.06 -0.58 -27.16
C ASN A 600 -5.55 -0.67 -27.51
N PRO A 601 -6.37 0.38 -27.28
CA PRO A 601 -7.73 0.44 -27.80
C PRO A 601 -7.74 0.37 -29.31
N GLN A 602 -8.67 -0.38 -29.86
CA GLN A 602 -8.84 -0.50 -31.30
C GLN A 602 -10.10 0.26 -31.73
N ASP A 603 -10.10 0.81 -32.92
CA ASP A 603 -11.29 1.41 -33.54
C ASP A 603 -12.28 0.32 -34.00
N GLU A 604 -12.66 -0.54 -33.03
CA GLU A 604 -13.54 -1.67 -33.21
C GLU A 604 -14.48 -1.87 -32.03
N ILE A 605 -15.78 -1.91 -32.29
CA ILE A 605 -16.81 -2.38 -31.37
C ILE A 605 -17.31 -3.73 -31.91
N ARG A 606 -17.08 -4.81 -31.13
CA ARG A 606 -17.42 -6.16 -31.57
C ARG A 606 -18.72 -6.65 -30.90
N PRO A 607 -19.77 -6.97 -31.70
CA PRO A 607 -20.99 -7.56 -31.20
C PRO A 607 -20.75 -9.02 -30.81
N THR A 608 -21.29 -9.41 -29.68
CA THR A 608 -21.29 -10.78 -29.15
C THR A 608 -22.69 -11.17 -28.72
N ILE A 609 -22.93 -12.47 -28.45
CA ILE A 609 -24.21 -12.93 -27.91
C ILE A 609 -24.54 -12.34 -26.51
N ARG A 610 -23.55 -11.72 -25.85
CA ARG A 610 -23.65 -11.13 -24.49
C ARG A 610 -23.80 -9.60 -24.52
N GLY A 611 -23.57 -8.98 -25.64
CA GLY A 611 -23.56 -7.53 -25.83
C GLY A 611 -22.49 -7.10 -26.81
N SER A 612 -22.33 -5.81 -26.95
CA SER A 612 -21.29 -5.19 -27.79
C SER A 612 -20.23 -4.58 -26.91
N PHE A 613 -18.96 -4.77 -27.30
CA PHE A 613 -17.82 -4.38 -26.46
C PHE A 613 -16.70 -3.80 -27.29
N PRO A 614 -16.00 -2.76 -26.78
CA PRO A 614 -14.79 -2.25 -27.39
C PRO A 614 -13.69 -3.31 -27.37
N VAL A 615 -12.84 -3.29 -28.40
CA VAL A 615 -11.72 -4.24 -28.54
C VAL A 615 -10.42 -3.57 -28.14
N PHE A 616 -9.60 -4.31 -27.39
CA PHE A 616 -8.25 -3.94 -26.98
C PHE A 616 -7.27 -5.03 -27.41
N LYS A 617 -6.10 -4.63 -27.93
CA LYS A 617 -5.03 -5.57 -28.30
C LYS A 617 -3.75 -5.28 -27.56
N TYR A 618 -3.02 -6.33 -27.17
CA TYR A 618 -1.67 -6.19 -26.65
C TYR A 618 -0.71 -5.96 -27.82
N GLU A 619 0.04 -4.88 -27.73
CA GLU A 619 1.01 -4.45 -28.73
C GLU A 619 2.34 -4.07 -28.08
N GLN A 620 3.41 -3.94 -28.86
CA GLN A 620 4.74 -3.52 -28.42
C GLN A 620 5.25 -2.31 -29.17
N THR A 621 5.90 -1.41 -28.42
CA THR A 621 6.59 -0.25 -29.00
C THR A 621 7.85 0.09 -28.20
N ASP A 622 8.67 1.01 -28.70
CA ASP A 622 9.73 1.63 -27.89
C ASP A 622 9.16 2.86 -27.17
N ALA A 623 9.46 3.01 -25.88
CA ALA A 623 8.84 4.05 -25.08
C ALA A 623 9.86 4.81 -24.20
N SER A 624 9.52 6.05 -23.90
CA SER A 624 10.22 6.89 -22.92
C SER A 624 9.22 7.48 -21.94
N ILE A 625 9.46 7.25 -20.64
CA ILE A 625 8.64 7.80 -19.55
C ILE A 625 9.54 8.61 -18.64
N TYR A 626 9.19 9.87 -18.39
CA TYR A 626 9.95 10.72 -17.48
C TYR A 626 9.04 11.60 -16.65
N GLY A 627 9.56 12.03 -15.51
CA GLY A 627 8.75 12.86 -14.61
C GLY A 627 9.54 13.40 -13.43
N VAL A 628 8.82 14.19 -12.64
CA VAL A 628 9.31 14.81 -11.40
C VAL A 628 8.25 14.65 -10.31
N ASP A 629 8.68 14.10 -9.19
CA ASP A 629 7.91 13.99 -7.95
C ASP A 629 8.51 14.97 -6.93
N PHE A 630 7.71 15.87 -6.38
CA PHE A 630 8.10 16.83 -5.36
C PHE A 630 7.26 16.64 -4.11
N SER A 631 7.88 16.65 -2.95
CA SER A 631 7.19 16.56 -1.66
C SER A 631 7.87 17.45 -0.64
N THR A 632 7.09 18.29 0.04
CA THR A 632 7.58 19.09 1.16
C THR A 632 6.60 19.03 2.32
N GLN A 633 7.16 19.02 3.52
CA GLN A 633 6.42 19.17 4.77
C GLN A 633 7.07 20.29 5.56
N PHE A 634 6.25 21.16 6.14
CA PHE A 634 6.70 22.29 6.93
C PHE A 634 5.80 22.52 8.13
N THR A 635 6.40 22.95 9.22
CA THR A 635 5.73 23.34 10.45
C THR A 635 5.68 24.85 10.54
N LEU A 636 4.51 25.46 10.27
CA LEU A 636 4.31 26.91 10.35
C LEU A 636 4.35 27.42 11.79
N SER A 637 3.85 26.60 12.72
CA SER A 637 3.94 26.80 14.15
C SER A 637 3.87 25.44 14.83
N ASN A 638 4.12 25.37 16.13
CA ASN A 638 3.97 24.11 16.87
C ASN A 638 2.55 23.48 16.72
N LEU A 639 1.57 24.29 16.32
CA LEU A 639 0.17 23.88 16.15
C LEU A 639 -0.20 23.55 14.71
N ILE A 640 0.54 24.03 13.70
CA ILE A 640 0.15 23.93 12.28
C ILE A 640 1.24 23.27 11.46
N ILE A 641 0.90 22.15 10.83
CA ILE A 641 1.76 21.42 9.90
C ILE A 641 1.16 21.52 8.51
N GLY A 642 1.97 21.88 7.52
CA GLY A 642 1.59 21.88 6.12
C GLY A 642 2.34 20.81 5.34
N GLN A 643 1.71 20.29 4.31
CA GLN A 643 2.30 19.35 3.34
C GLN A 643 1.87 19.73 1.94
N VAL A 644 2.81 19.66 0.98
CA VAL A 644 2.51 19.80 -0.46
C VAL A 644 3.24 18.68 -1.20
N LYS A 645 2.53 18.01 -2.10
CA LYS A 645 3.04 16.99 -3.01
C LYS A 645 2.65 17.35 -4.43
N TYR A 646 3.57 17.24 -5.36
CA TYR A 646 3.33 17.46 -6.79
C TYR A 646 3.94 16.30 -7.58
N SER A 647 3.20 15.81 -8.56
CA SER A 647 3.66 14.79 -9.50
C SER A 647 3.40 15.23 -10.91
N TYR A 648 4.45 15.21 -11.72
CA TYR A 648 4.42 15.41 -13.17
C TYR A 648 4.99 14.20 -13.86
N LEU A 649 4.31 13.74 -14.91
CA LEU A 649 4.75 12.60 -15.69
C LEU A 649 4.36 12.81 -17.15
N ARG A 650 5.25 12.37 -18.05
CA ARG A 650 5.01 12.27 -19.49
C ARG A 650 5.54 10.94 -19.99
N GLY A 651 4.77 10.30 -20.90
CA GLY A 651 5.15 9.08 -21.60
C GLY A 651 4.96 9.25 -23.09
N ASP A 652 5.95 8.83 -23.85
CA ASP A 652 5.96 8.92 -25.32
C ASP A 652 6.30 7.54 -25.92
N ASP A 653 5.57 7.13 -26.94
CA ASP A 653 5.94 6.08 -27.88
C ASP A 653 6.99 6.68 -28.83
N THR A 654 8.24 6.28 -28.65
CA THR A 654 9.37 6.86 -29.39
C THR A 654 9.56 6.26 -30.78
N LYS A 655 8.86 5.14 -31.07
CA LYS A 655 8.89 4.50 -32.38
C LYS A 655 7.92 5.16 -33.33
N ASN A 656 6.73 5.53 -32.87
CA ASN A 656 5.65 6.10 -33.66
C ASN A 656 5.54 7.62 -33.51
N ASP A 657 6.32 8.23 -32.55
CA ASP A 657 6.32 9.66 -32.21
C ASP A 657 4.94 10.17 -31.76
N VAL A 658 4.29 9.41 -30.89
CA VAL A 658 2.98 9.72 -30.34
C VAL A 658 2.98 9.57 -28.80
N PRO A 659 2.08 10.24 -28.06
CA PRO A 659 1.93 10.03 -26.62
C PRO A 659 1.54 8.59 -26.28
N LEU A 660 2.02 8.08 -25.12
CA LEU A 660 1.53 6.82 -24.57
C LEU A 660 0.13 7.02 -23.95
N ILE A 661 -0.76 6.08 -24.20
CA ILE A 661 -2.10 6.07 -23.60
C ILE A 661 -2.05 5.67 -22.11
N TYR A 662 -3.04 6.11 -21.34
CA TYR A 662 -3.21 5.82 -19.90
C TYR A 662 -2.05 6.30 -19.01
N MET A 663 -1.31 7.30 -19.45
CA MET A 663 -0.35 7.98 -18.57
C MET A 663 -1.08 8.91 -17.60
N PRO A 664 -0.73 8.86 -16.30
CA PRO A 664 -1.36 9.73 -15.30
C PRO A 664 -1.23 11.22 -15.64
N PRO A 665 -2.29 12.02 -15.48
CA PRO A 665 -2.18 13.47 -15.54
C PRO A 665 -1.40 14.01 -14.34
N SER A 666 -0.88 15.24 -14.48
CA SER A 666 -0.23 15.94 -13.35
C SER A 666 -1.21 16.11 -12.18
N SER A 667 -0.68 16.08 -10.97
CA SER A 667 -1.51 16.23 -9.78
C SER A 667 -0.78 16.98 -8.65
N VAL A 668 -1.56 17.71 -7.84
CA VAL A 668 -1.11 18.38 -6.61
C VAL A 668 -1.96 17.87 -5.46
N PHE A 669 -1.32 17.50 -4.36
CA PHE A 669 -1.97 17.26 -3.08
C PHE A 669 -1.41 18.23 -2.05
N GLY A 670 -2.29 18.96 -1.36
CA GLY A 670 -1.93 19.85 -0.26
C GLY A 670 -2.73 19.52 0.98
N SER A 671 -2.12 19.64 2.16
CA SER A 671 -2.85 19.56 3.43
C SER A 671 -2.32 20.55 4.45
N LEU A 672 -3.24 21.03 5.31
CA LEU A 672 -2.94 21.81 6.51
C LEU A 672 -3.58 21.11 7.70
N THR A 673 -2.74 20.75 8.67
CA THR A 673 -3.17 20.07 9.89
C THR A 673 -2.93 20.98 11.09
N TYR A 674 -4.02 21.35 11.76
CA TYR A 674 -3.97 21.94 13.10
C TYR A 674 -3.98 20.82 14.13
N ARG A 675 -3.09 20.91 15.14
CA ARG A 675 -3.04 19.98 16.27
C ARG A 675 -2.92 20.73 17.60
N THR A 676 -3.54 20.23 18.64
CA THR A 676 -3.33 20.73 19.98
C THR A 676 -2.03 20.15 20.57
N LEU A 677 -1.29 20.98 21.34
CA LEU A 677 -0.08 20.53 22.03
C LEU A 677 -0.39 19.92 23.39
N ASN A 678 -1.43 20.41 24.04
CA ASN A 678 -1.82 19.98 25.37
C ASN A 678 -3.14 19.22 25.30
N PRO A 679 -3.31 18.19 26.12
CA PRO A 679 -4.58 17.50 26.29
C PRO A 679 -5.68 18.45 26.75
N ILE A 680 -6.90 18.25 26.27
CA ILE A 680 -8.09 19.04 26.64
C ILE A 680 -8.90 18.23 27.66
N ASN A 681 -8.89 18.64 28.92
CA ASN A 681 -9.67 17.99 29.97
C ASN A 681 -11.16 18.37 29.87
N LEU A 682 -12.01 17.43 29.48
CA LEU A 682 -13.47 17.61 29.45
C LEU A 682 -14.09 17.38 30.83
N SER A 683 -13.50 16.50 31.62
CA SER A 683 -13.90 16.22 33.01
C SER A 683 -12.73 15.59 33.74
N SER A 684 -12.88 15.35 35.09
CA SER A 684 -11.88 14.64 35.88
C SER A 684 -11.58 13.20 35.41
N LYS A 685 -12.37 12.64 34.52
CA LYS A 685 -12.24 11.25 33.99
C LYS A 685 -12.09 11.15 32.51
N ILE A 686 -12.23 12.25 31.75
CA ILE A 686 -12.21 12.23 30.30
C ILE A 686 -11.31 13.36 29.80
N THR A 687 -10.29 12.98 29.02
CA THR A 687 -9.34 13.89 28.40
C THR A 687 -9.30 13.64 26.89
N LEU A 688 -9.32 14.70 26.09
CA LEU A 688 -9.02 14.63 24.65
C LEU A 688 -7.53 14.89 24.46
N ASP A 689 -6.85 13.96 23.82
CA ASP A 689 -5.44 14.04 23.50
C ASP A 689 -5.25 13.94 21.98
N GLU A 690 -4.18 14.52 21.45
CA GLU A 690 -3.90 14.56 20.01
C GLU A 690 -5.13 15.01 19.19
N PHE A 691 -5.79 16.11 19.59
CA PHE A 691 -6.87 16.65 18.77
C PHE A 691 -6.29 17.27 17.50
N GLU A 692 -6.74 16.77 16.35
CA GLU A 692 -6.23 17.17 15.03
C GLU A 692 -7.40 17.53 14.09
N ILE A 693 -7.23 18.63 13.33
CA ILE A 693 -8.09 19.00 12.20
C ILE A 693 -7.21 19.13 10.97
N GLU A 694 -7.46 18.33 9.96
CA GLU A 694 -6.76 18.35 8.68
C GLU A 694 -7.72 18.78 7.57
N LEU A 695 -7.38 19.87 6.90
CA LEU A 695 -7.97 20.28 5.63
C LEU A 695 -7.02 19.84 4.52
N ASN A 696 -7.51 19.09 3.55
CA ASN A 696 -6.72 18.68 2.40
C ASN A 696 -7.42 18.98 1.08
N ASN A 697 -6.60 19.06 0.05
CA ASN A 697 -7.04 19.32 -1.32
C ASN A 697 -6.24 18.46 -2.28
N ARG A 698 -6.94 17.75 -3.17
CA ARG A 698 -6.38 17.00 -4.29
C ARG A 698 -6.83 17.63 -5.59
N MET A 699 -5.90 18.19 -6.32
CA MET A 699 -6.10 18.77 -7.65
C MET A 699 -5.48 17.83 -8.70
N VAL A 700 -6.25 17.42 -9.67
CA VAL A 700 -5.81 16.61 -10.80
C VAL A 700 -6.08 17.42 -12.07
N PHE A 701 -5.03 17.62 -12.87
CA PHE A 701 -5.13 18.37 -14.11
C PHE A 701 -5.74 17.52 -15.22
N GLU A 702 -6.21 18.15 -16.26
CA GLU A 702 -6.64 17.48 -17.49
C GLU A 702 -5.44 16.80 -18.15
N GLN A 703 -5.64 15.59 -18.70
CA GLN A 703 -4.64 14.93 -19.50
C GLN A 703 -4.63 15.52 -20.92
N ILE A 704 -3.69 16.41 -21.18
CA ILE A 704 -3.56 17.10 -22.49
C ILE A 704 -2.53 16.45 -23.42
N HIS A 705 -1.75 15.49 -22.92
CA HIS A 705 -0.73 14.79 -23.70
C HIS A 705 -1.26 13.44 -24.16
N ILE A 706 -2.17 13.50 -25.12
CA ILE A 706 -2.83 12.36 -25.79
C ILE A 706 -3.37 12.84 -27.14
N LEU A 707 -3.41 11.97 -28.15
CA LEU A 707 -4.10 12.25 -29.41
C LEU A 707 -5.59 11.88 -29.26
N ALA A 708 -6.45 12.66 -29.89
CA ALA A 708 -7.90 12.47 -29.83
C ALA A 708 -8.37 11.09 -30.35
N GLU A 709 -7.61 10.49 -31.25
CA GLU A 709 -7.91 9.21 -31.88
C GLU A 709 -7.34 7.98 -31.14
N GLN A 710 -6.61 8.22 -30.03
CA GLN A 710 -6.01 7.12 -29.23
C GLN A 710 -6.97 6.50 -28.21
N ASP A 711 -8.15 7.09 -28.01
CA ASP A 711 -9.12 6.62 -27.02
C ASP A 711 -10.56 6.79 -27.57
N PHE A 712 -11.52 6.08 -27.00
CA PHE A 712 -12.92 6.11 -27.41
C PHE A 712 -13.61 7.46 -27.15
N ILE A 713 -13.16 8.21 -26.15
CA ILE A 713 -13.64 9.56 -25.80
C ILE A 713 -12.47 10.46 -25.41
N ALA A 714 -12.66 11.76 -25.55
CA ALA A 714 -11.69 12.76 -25.10
C ALA A 714 -11.42 12.61 -23.59
N PRO A 715 -10.22 12.97 -23.12
CA PRO A 715 -9.91 13.03 -21.69
C PRO A 715 -10.92 13.89 -20.95
N PRO A 716 -11.32 13.48 -19.72
CA PRO A 716 -12.18 14.31 -18.89
C PRO A 716 -11.41 15.55 -18.41
N ALA A 717 -12.17 16.62 -18.14
CA ALA A 717 -11.64 17.85 -17.53
C ALA A 717 -10.94 17.56 -16.18
N GLY A 718 -9.95 18.37 -15.84
CA GLY A 718 -9.32 18.34 -14.52
C GLY A 718 -10.33 18.63 -13.41
N TYR A 719 -10.02 18.19 -12.19
CA TYR A 719 -10.91 18.32 -11.05
C TYR A 719 -10.17 18.66 -9.75
N ASN A 720 -10.92 19.11 -8.75
CA ASN A 720 -10.41 19.57 -7.47
C ASN A 720 -11.27 19.03 -6.32
N LEU A 721 -10.72 18.18 -5.46
CA LEU A 721 -11.42 17.53 -4.36
C LEU A 721 -10.92 18.05 -3.02
N VAL A 722 -11.79 18.69 -2.25
CA VAL A 722 -11.52 19.13 -0.89
C VAL A 722 -11.93 18.05 0.09
N GLY A 723 -11.07 17.73 1.05
CA GLY A 723 -11.32 16.81 2.15
C GLY A 723 -11.10 17.46 3.51
N LEU A 724 -11.85 17.02 4.51
CA LEU A 724 -11.72 17.44 5.90
C LEU A 724 -11.64 16.22 6.81
N LYS A 725 -10.68 16.20 7.74
CA LYS A 725 -10.58 15.16 8.77
C LYS A 725 -10.46 15.80 10.14
N VAL A 726 -11.22 15.28 11.10
CA VAL A 726 -11.10 15.62 12.51
C VAL A 726 -10.84 14.33 13.28
N SER A 727 -9.84 14.30 14.14
CA SER A 727 -9.53 13.13 14.95
C SER A 727 -9.00 13.50 16.34
N THR A 728 -9.20 12.61 17.30
CA THR A 728 -8.71 12.77 18.67
C THR A 728 -8.61 11.42 19.39
N ASN A 729 -7.75 11.33 20.40
CA ASN A 729 -7.74 10.23 21.35
C ASN A 729 -8.56 10.65 22.59
N LEU A 730 -9.57 9.89 22.92
CA LEU A 730 -10.31 10.01 24.14
C LEU A 730 -9.65 9.12 25.20
N LEU A 731 -9.04 9.75 26.19
CA LEU A 731 -8.38 9.08 27.29
C LEU A 731 -9.32 8.99 28.50
N THR A 732 -9.44 7.79 29.04
CA THR A 732 -10.08 7.54 30.34
C THR A 732 -9.07 6.82 31.24
N PRO A 733 -9.29 6.74 32.56
CA PRO A 733 -8.37 6.02 33.48
C PRO A 733 -8.05 4.58 33.07
N SER A 734 -8.95 3.94 32.28
CA SER A 734 -8.82 2.52 31.91
C SER A 734 -8.63 2.28 30.43
N TYR A 735 -8.93 3.26 29.56
CA TYR A 735 -8.99 3.02 28.13
C TYR A 735 -8.53 4.22 27.31
N LYS A 736 -7.87 3.94 26.19
CA LYS A 736 -7.57 4.90 25.12
C LYS A 736 -8.41 4.54 23.90
N VAL A 737 -9.25 5.49 23.45
CA VAL A 737 -10.13 5.32 22.30
C VAL A 737 -9.86 6.42 21.29
N ARG A 738 -9.43 6.08 20.07
CA ARG A 738 -9.30 7.05 18.99
C ARG A 738 -10.62 7.19 18.25
N LEU A 739 -11.04 8.44 18.04
CA LEU A 739 -12.22 8.81 17.26
C LEU A 739 -11.78 9.62 16.06
N PHE A 740 -12.43 9.41 14.91
CA PHE A 740 -12.24 10.26 13.74
C PHE A 740 -13.52 10.43 12.92
N VAL A 741 -13.61 11.58 12.25
CA VAL A 741 -14.59 11.87 11.21
C VAL A 741 -13.83 12.41 10.03
N LYS A 742 -14.07 11.86 8.84
CA LYS A 742 -13.43 12.25 7.59
C LYS A 742 -14.49 12.49 6.54
N ALA A 743 -14.37 13.58 5.77
CA ALA A 743 -15.20 13.86 4.61
C ALA A 743 -14.30 13.93 3.37
N ASP A 744 -14.55 13.09 2.38
CA ASP A 744 -13.93 13.11 1.07
C ASP A 744 -14.88 13.76 0.06
N ASN A 745 -14.34 14.53 -0.90
CA ASN A 745 -15.11 15.31 -1.86
C ASN A 745 -16.19 16.19 -1.15
N LEU A 746 -15.75 16.96 -0.16
CA LEU A 746 -16.64 17.75 0.73
C LEU A 746 -17.55 18.71 -0.04
N LEU A 747 -17.06 19.26 -1.16
CA LEU A 747 -17.81 20.18 -2.02
C LEU A 747 -18.73 19.45 -3.00
N ASN A 748 -18.79 18.12 -2.97
CA ASN A 748 -19.58 17.26 -3.84
C ASN A 748 -19.38 17.57 -5.32
N VAL A 749 -18.11 17.72 -5.74
CA VAL A 749 -17.72 17.99 -7.13
C VAL A 749 -18.06 16.78 -8.00
N GLN A 750 -18.69 16.98 -9.13
CA GLN A 750 -18.91 15.98 -10.17
C GLN A 750 -17.62 15.88 -11.00
N TYR A 751 -17.08 14.68 -11.15
CA TYR A 751 -15.83 14.47 -11.88
C TYR A 751 -15.72 13.05 -12.47
N ARG A 752 -14.82 12.87 -13.42
CA ARG A 752 -14.37 11.60 -13.96
C ARG A 752 -12.84 11.56 -13.90
N ASP A 753 -12.28 10.49 -13.34
CA ASP A 753 -10.82 10.29 -13.31
C ASP A 753 -10.37 9.71 -14.67
N TYR A 754 -9.32 10.27 -15.28
CA TYR A 754 -8.79 9.80 -16.55
C TYR A 754 -8.36 8.33 -16.51
N LEU A 755 -7.84 7.85 -15.38
CA LEU A 755 -7.43 6.45 -15.22
C LEU A 755 -8.55 5.52 -14.75
N ASN A 756 -9.78 6.02 -14.56
CA ASN A 756 -10.94 5.16 -14.29
C ASN A 756 -11.51 4.62 -15.60
N ARG A 757 -11.43 3.31 -15.82
CA ARG A 757 -11.96 2.67 -17.03
C ARG A 757 -13.48 2.75 -17.15
N GLN A 758 -14.20 3.00 -16.08
CA GLN A 758 -15.64 3.27 -16.13
C GLN A 758 -15.99 4.72 -16.48
N ARG A 759 -15.00 5.62 -16.69
CA ARG A 759 -15.24 7.00 -17.13
C ARG A 759 -16.02 7.11 -18.46
N TYR A 760 -15.99 6.07 -19.26
CA TYR A 760 -16.77 5.99 -20.50
C TYR A 760 -18.29 5.98 -20.23
N PHE A 761 -18.70 5.52 -19.05
CA PHE A 761 -20.10 5.26 -18.71
C PHE A 761 -20.60 6.11 -17.56
N ALA A 762 -19.78 6.44 -16.57
CA ALA A 762 -20.24 7.03 -15.31
C ALA A 762 -19.23 8.02 -14.71
N ASP A 763 -19.76 8.91 -13.87
CA ASP A 763 -18.98 9.78 -13.00
C ASP A 763 -18.41 9.00 -11.82
N ASP A 764 -17.35 9.53 -11.21
CA ASP A 764 -16.78 9.03 -9.97
C ASP A 764 -17.64 9.36 -8.74
N VAL A 765 -17.28 8.81 -7.60
CA VAL A 765 -18.04 8.89 -6.34
C VAL A 765 -18.11 10.33 -5.84
N GLY A 766 -19.32 10.79 -5.48
CA GLY A 766 -19.58 12.09 -4.85
C GLY A 766 -19.11 12.15 -3.40
N ILE A 767 -19.66 13.08 -2.62
CA ILE A 767 -19.32 13.25 -1.21
C ILE A 767 -19.45 11.94 -0.40
N SER A 768 -18.44 11.69 0.44
CA SER A 768 -18.43 10.55 1.36
C SER A 768 -17.95 10.99 2.74
N ILE A 769 -18.75 10.68 3.78
CA ILE A 769 -18.42 10.96 5.18
C ILE A 769 -18.16 9.63 5.87
N THR A 770 -16.96 9.46 6.43
CA THR A 770 -16.55 8.29 7.21
C THR A 770 -16.42 8.67 8.68
N MET A 771 -17.02 7.90 9.57
CA MET A 771 -16.87 8.03 11.02
C MET A 771 -16.25 6.74 11.56
N GLY A 772 -15.26 6.84 12.42
CA GLY A 772 -14.58 5.65 12.94
C GLY A 772 -14.17 5.75 14.39
N ILE A 773 -14.08 4.57 15.00
CA ILE A 773 -13.61 4.35 16.37
C ILE A 773 -12.54 3.26 16.37
N ASN A 774 -11.44 3.51 17.09
CA ASN A 774 -10.36 2.56 17.30
C ASN A 774 -10.15 2.41 18.81
N PHE A 775 -10.30 1.21 19.29
CA PHE A 775 -10.12 0.84 20.69
C PHE A 775 -8.91 -0.08 20.83
N LYS A 776 -7.97 0.28 21.74
CA LYS A 776 -6.78 -0.51 22.06
C LYS A 776 -6.76 -0.87 23.54
N PHE A 777 -6.37 -2.09 23.87
CA PHE A 777 -6.29 -2.61 25.23
C PHE A 777 -5.14 -3.61 25.40
#